data_fe74c30c031ac955d16f4ac2f3bc5785
#
_entry.id   fe74c30c031ac955d16f4ac2f3bc5785
#
_cell.length_a   1.000
_cell.length_b   1.000
_cell.length_c   1.000
_cell.angle_alpha   90.00
_cell.angle_beta   90.00
_cell.angle_gamma   90.00
#
_symmetry.space_group_name_H-M   'P 1'
#
loop_
_entity.id
_entity.type
_entity.pdbx_description
1 polymer ?
#
loop_
_entity_poly.entity_id
_entity_poly.type
_entity_poly.pdbx_seq_one_letter_code
_entity_poly.pdbx_strand_id
1 'polypeptide(L)'
;MKRILLLLSASLLVVLLLPAAAQATPKPTFDQAIDQLFAQGYPQAIDNHLFTMPGTNPQLGFSWAGTWADNARARYLAAQMRAMGLKNVHLESVPVDAFTFKSASVTVGGKTMIASSFAGIRPTPSKGVTAQVVYAHEGTAQAFDALAAAGVSVKGKLVILDADPTNFWMNDPAAEATHRGAIGVIFTFGPTTAPYWTHALDSLGSFDSEFDLRDVPAVYISQQDGAWLESQLDSAGVGPLANMKLIEKVRLATQGGTGYNVIGDLPGKIHDSTFVLIAAHHDVHFHAADDDSACVASNLAIAKAMVMSGYRPQHTVRFMVTTGEEFGYTNCYNDWCIGAWWAITHAHRDWAGRIRAFINADYYSGSVALQVTSPSFEPLLKADAAANAALLPYGFQSGSMESTWNDGWTFSAAGVPTVSVGSVPPNTNYGIYHSQYMTPSILNFPYIADISKFLFRVADQFNNGGLLPYGLKSQADNLAAAVVPSDLLAAGAKPARVNRLENDVVAYQNASAAYEARTGSIPTSHYTRVNHSLRQIEKATALAFTGQTPYETTVWRHSQALLDVQCFNAAIAALQASPADTATALGALGGVDWTGIGLQVSHRVYRQLLSRLDPSYDRVIWGAQGNPVWPLMDVIPQFNAISGGTWNEETIDQLQSMRNHDLRDLNCRLDAMSRALQRITPQIAALK
;
A
#
# COMPACT_ATOMS: atom_id res chain seq x y z
N MET A 1 -11.56 98.07 53.42
CA MET A 1 -11.32 96.68 53.61
C MET A 1 -12.22 95.90 52.66
N LYS A 2 -11.78 95.62 51.45
CA LYS A 2 -12.53 94.83 50.44
C LYS A 2 -11.56 93.81 49.89
N ARG A 3 -11.81 92.49 50.08
CA ARG A 3 -11.06 91.38 49.51
C ARG A 3 -11.57 91.13 48.08
N ILE A 4 -10.66 91.13 47.13
CA ILE A 4 -10.93 90.81 45.76
C ILE A 4 -10.59 89.35 45.64
N LEU A 5 -11.55 88.51 45.20
CA LEU A 5 -11.35 87.10 44.84
C LEU A 5 -10.96 87.03 43.35
N LEU A 6 -9.81 86.51 43.05
CA LEU A 6 -9.47 86.12 41.67
C LEU A 6 -9.89 84.64 41.45
N LEU A 7 -10.75 84.43 40.45
CA LEU A 7 -11.10 83.12 39.91
C LEU A 7 -10.17 82.80 38.80
N LEU A 8 -9.31 81.75 38.99
CA LEU A 8 -8.54 81.09 37.93
C LEU A 8 -9.38 79.99 37.33
N SER A 9 -9.77 80.11 36.08
CA SER A 9 -10.40 79.08 35.29
C SER A 9 -9.31 78.20 34.68
N ALA A 10 -9.12 76.97 35.17
CA ALA A 10 -8.29 75.95 34.57
C ALA A 10 -9.11 75.21 33.50
N SER A 11 -8.79 75.43 32.23
CA SER A 11 -9.32 74.69 31.13
C SER A 11 -8.59 73.29 31.04
N LEU A 12 -9.31 72.21 31.38
CA LEU A 12 -8.85 70.86 31.28
C LEU A 12 -8.96 70.35 29.81
N LEU A 13 -7.83 70.30 29.09
CA LEU A 13 -7.78 69.72 27.75
C LEU A 13 -7.79 68.22 27.86
N VAL A 14 -8.95 67.59 27.67
CA VAL A 14 -9.07 66.11 27.58
C VAL A 14 -8.61 65.69 26.17
N VAL A 15 -7.35 65.24 26.04
CA VAL A 15 -6.88 64.55 24.84
C VAL A 15 -7.47 63.14 24.85
N LEU A 16 -8.49 62.90 24.04
CA LEU A 16 -8.98 61.56 23.74
C LEU A 16 -7.93 60.84 22.91
N LEU A 17 -7.09 60.05 23.56
CA LEU A 17 -6.29 59.01 22.90
C LEU A 17 -7.24 57.94 22.37
N LEU A 18 -7.66 58.04 21.11
CA LEU A 18 -8.25 56.91 20.38
C LEU A 18 -7.22 55.80 20.33
N PRO A 19 -7.55 54.59 20.77
CA PRO A 19 -6.65 53.47 20.58
C PRO A 19 -6.38 53.34 19.07
N ALA A 20 -5.13 53.43 18.64
CA ALA A 20 -4.74 53.10 17.29
C ALA A 20 -5.29 51.71 17.01
N ALA A 21 -6.19 51.58 16.03
CA ALA A 21 -6.65 50.29 15.56
C ALA A 21 -5.42 49.47 15.22
N ALA A 22 -5.14 48.44 15.99
CA ALA A 22 -4.05 47.53 15.69
C ALA A 22 -4.32 46.99 14.28
N GLN A 23 -3.53 47.42 13.31
CA GLN A 23 -3.60 46.87 11.97
C GLN A 23 -3.34 45.38 12.11
N ALA A 24 -4.36 44.57 11.79
CA ALA A 24 -4.23 43.14 11.79
C ALA A 24 -3.02 42.76 10.87
N THR A 25 -2.05 42.12 11.44
CA THR A 25 -0.91 41.62 10.66
C THR A 25 -1.44 40.78 9.51
N PRO A 26 -0.98 41.02 8.27
CA PRO A 26 -1.44 40.23 7.13
C PRO A 26 -1.20 38.75 7.41
N LYS A 27 -2.17 37.92 7.09
CA LYS A 27 -2.00 36.47 7.20
C LYS A 27 -0.90 36.01 6.25
N PRO A 28 -0.07 35.02 6.64
CA PRO A 28 0.96 34.48 5.75
C PRO A 28 0.28 33.81 4.54
N THR A 29 1.01 33.73 3.42
CA THR A 29 0.64 32.79 2.33
C THR A 29 0.73 31.37 2.83
N PHE A 30 0.22 30.39 2.07
CA PHE A 30 0.34 28.99 2.45
C PHE A 30 1.81 28.57 2.58
N ASP A 31 2.64 28.90 1.56
CA ASP A 31 4.07 28.59 1.59
C ASP A 31 4.79 29.21 2.78
N GLN A 32 4.51 30.48 3.07
CA GLN A 32 5.05 31.14 4.26
C GLN A 32 4.59 30.46 5.56
N ALA A 33 3.35 29.96 5.61
CA ALA A 33 2.86 29.24 6.76
C ALA A 33 3.55 27.88 6.93
N ILE A 34 3.80 27.15 5.85
CA ILE A 34 4.61 25.90 5.87
C ILE A 34 6.02 26.22 6.35
N ASP A 35 6.70 27.21 5.75
CA ASP A 35 8.07 27.57 6.15
C ASP A 35 8.14 27.95 7.64
N GLN A 36 7.17 28.70 8.16
CA GLN A 36 7.09 29.04 9.57
C GLN A 36 6.90 27.80 10.47
N LEU A 37 6.00 26.87 10.08
CA LEU A 37 5.75 25.66 10.86
C LEU A 37 6.97 24.76 10.93
N PHE A 38 7.66 24.57 9.81
CA PHE A 38 8.88 23.76 9.76
C PHE A 38 10.05 24.45 10.50
N ALA A 39 10.22 25.77 10.34
CA ALA A 39 11.22 26.54 11.09
C ALA A 39 10.97 26.54 12.61
N GLN A 40 9.71 26.46 13.04
CA GLN A 40 9.32 26.34 14.44
C GLN A 40 9.39 24.88 14.97
N GLY A 41 9.73 23.92 14.13
CA GLY A 41 9.81 22.51 14.48
C GLY A 41 8.46 21.84 14.74
N TYR A 42 7.36 22.35 14.18
CA TYR A 42 6.02 21.79 14.43
C TYR A 42 5.87 20.37 13.90
N PRO A 43 6.19 20.05 12.61
CA PRO A 43 6.12 18.68 12.12
C PRO A 43 7.11 17.76 12.85
N GLN A 44 8.33 18.25 13.12
CA GLN A 44 9.33 17.51 13.90
C GLN A 44 8.82 17.15 15.30
N ALA A 45 8.09 18.06 15.94
CA ALA A 45 7.51 17.81 17.26
C ALA A 45 6.39 16.76 17.21
N ILE A 46 5.58 16.74 16.16
CA ILE A 46 4.54 15.70 15.94
C ILE A 46 5.20 14.35 15.71
N ASP A 47 6.14 14.28 14.76
CA ASP A 47 6.85 13.05 14.44
C ASP A 47 7.60 12.49 15.66
N ASN A 48 8.41 13.31 16.33
CA ASN A 48 9.09 12.90 17.56
C ASN A 48 8.12 12.45 18.67
N HIS A 49 6.96 13.08 18.78
CA HIS A 49 5.95 12.65 19.78
C HIS A 49 5.42 11.27 19.42
N LEU A 50 5.03 11.03 18.18
CA LEU A 50 4.55 9.74 17.69
C LEU A 50 5.64 8.67 17.84
N PHE A 51 6.88 8.98 17.47
CA PHE A 51 8.05 8.10 17.61
C PHE A 51 8.32 7.71 19.08
N THR A 52 8.13 8.63 20.02
CA THR A 52 8.39 8.39 21.45
C THR A 52 7.17 7.84 22.21
N MET A 53 6.02 7.72 21.59
CA MET A 53 4.85 7.10 22.23
C MET A 53 5.14 5.63 22.55
N PRO A 54 4.73 5.18 23.75
CA PRO A 54 4.93 3.79 24.12
C PRO A 54 4.20 2.83 23.18
N GLY A 55 4.92 1.88 22.61
CA GLY A 55 4.37 0.76 21.86
C GLY A 55 4.00 -0.43 22.75
N THR A 56 3.50 -1.48 22.13
CA THR A 56 3.13 -2.72 22.83
C THR A 56 4.33 -3.49 23.36
N ASN A 57 5.48 -3.35 22.68
CA ASN A 57 6.78 -3.80 23.16
C ASN A 57 7.53 -2.60 23.77
N PRO A 58 7.95 -2.65 25.04
CA PRO A 58 8.56 -1.50 25.71
C PRO A 58 9.95 -1.13 25.18
N GLN A 59 10.62 -2.02 24.46
CA GLN A 59 11.97 -1.80 23.91
C GLN A 59 11.93 -1.47 22.42
N LEU A 60 11.10 -2.17 21.66
CA LEU A 60 11.06 -2.09 20.21
C LEU A 60 9.89 -1.26 19.67
N GLY A 61 8.88 -0.95 20.49
CA GLY A 61 7.73 -0.16 20.07
C GLY A 61 6.54 -1.03 19.62
N PHE A 62 6.14 -0.92 18.40
CA PHE A 62 4.98 -1.54 17.75
C PHE A 62 3.62 -0.97 18.17
N SER A 63 2.90 -0.46 17.21
CA SER A 63 1.56 0.12 17.41
C SER A 63 0.61 -0.36 16.33
N TRP A 64 0.47 -1.69 16.17
CA TRP A 64 -0.44 -2.27 15.20
C TRP A 64 -1.91 -2.03 15.55
N ALA A 65 -2.76 -2.03 14.54
CA ALA A 65 -4.17 -1.68 14.62
C ALA A 65 -4.92 -2.38 15.78
N GLY A 66 -5.80 -1.62 16.41
CA GLY A 66 -6.65 -2.10 17.50
C GLY A 66 -5.95 -2.35 18.82
N THR A 67 -4.65 -2.10 18.93
CA THR A 67 -3.93 -2.14 20.19
C THR A 67 -4.16 -0.86 21.01
N TRP A 68 -3.85 -0.91 22.30
CA TRP A 68 -3.92 0.29 23.13
C TRP A 68 -2.95 1.39 22.67
N ALA A 69 -1.82 1.00 22.08
CA ALA A 69 -0.79 1.91 21.56
C ALA A 69 -1.29 2.64 20.32
N ASP A 70 -1.81 1.92 19.32
CA ASP A 70 -2.46 2.45 18.14
C ASP A 70 -3.61 3.40 18.51
N ASN A 71 -4.49 2.95 19.38
CA ASN A 71 -5.61 3.76 19.88
C ASN A 71 -5.18 5.02 20.65
N ALA A 72 -3.99 5.04 21.25
CA ALA A 72 -3.43 6.24 21.87
C ALA A 72 -2.95 7.24 20.80
N ARG A 73 -2.30 6.75 19.73
CA ARG A 73 -1.91 7.57 18.57
C ARG A 73 -3.14 8.22 17.92
N ALA A 74 -4.19 7.45 17.65
CA ALA A 74 -5.44 7.97 17.09
C ALA A 74 -6.06 9.10 17.94
N ARG A 75 -6.11 8.92 19.26
CA ARG A 75 -6.62 9.97 20.19
C ARG A 75 -5.75 11.22 20.18
N TYR A 76 -4.44 11.09 20.16
CA TYR A 76 -3.51 12.20 20.06
C TYR A 76 -3.74 12.98 18.76
N LEU A 77 -3.81 12.30 17.63
CA LEU A 77 -4.03 12.93 16.31
C LEU A 77 -5.37 13.65 16.24
N ALA A 78 -6.44 13.06 16.76
CA ALA A 78 -7.74 13.73 16.85
C ALA A 78 -7.68 15.00 17.72
N ALA A 79 -6.90 14.98 18.80
CA ALA A 79 -6.68 16.17 19.62
C ALA A 79 -5.91 17.27 18.85
N GLN A 80 -4.86 16.90 18.09
CA GLN A 80 -4.13 17.84 17.23
C GLN A 80 -5.03 18.47 16.16
N MET A 81 -5.85 17.67 15.48
CA MET A 81 -6.81 18.16 14.47
C MET A 81 -7.82 19.16 15.08
N ARG A 82 -8.33 18.87 16.28
CA ARG A 82 -9.23 19.81 17.00
C ARG A 82 -8.51 21.10 17.39
N ALA A 83 -7.30 21.00 17.94
CA ALA A 83 -6.51 22.13 18.38
C ALA A 83 -6.16 23.11 17.25
N MET A 84 -5.93 22.61 16.04
CA MET A 84 -5.68 23.48 14.87
C MET A 84 -6.95 24.08 14.27
N GLY A 85 -8.13 23.64 14.69
CA GLY A 85 -9.42 24.23 14.30
C GLY A 85 -10.18 23.49 13.21
N LEU A 86 -9.78 22.28 12.83
CA LEU A 86 -10.56 21.42 11.94
C LEU A 86 -11.94 21.13 12.56
N LYS A 87 -12.92 20.91 11.69
CA LYS A 87 -14.30 20.61 12.07
C LYS A 87 -14.59 19.13 11.92
N ASN A 88 -15.69 18.69 12.52
CA ASN A 88 -16.16 17.30 12.42
C ASN A 88 -15.09 16.25 12.82
N VAL A 89 -14.16 16.62 13.70
CA VAL A 89 -13.07 15.70 14.10
C VAL A 89 -13.63 14.57 14.94
N HIS A 90 -13.49 13.34 14.45
CA HIS A 90 -13.96 12.14 15.10
C HIS A 90 -13.02 10.94 14.87
N LEU A 91 -13.24 9.90 15.66
CA LEU A 91 -12.63 8.59 15.52
C LEU A 91 -13.67 7.67 14.86
N GLU A 92 -13.36 7.15 13.69
CA GLU A 92 -14.18 6.15 12.99
C GLU A 92 -13.71 4.76 13.37
N SER A 93 -14.60 3.95 13.91
CA SER A 93 -14.26 2.59 14.35
C SER A 93 -14.03 1.66 13.16
N VAL A 94 -12.91 0.96 13.18
CA VAL A 94 -12.52 -0.09 12.23
C VAL A 94 -12.41 -1.41 12.99
N PRO A 95 -13.22 -2.43 12.67
CA PRO A 95 -13.04 -3.76 13.25
C PRO A 95 -11.73 -4.37 12.74
N VAL A 96 -10.90 -4.86 13.65
CA VAL A 96 -9.61 -5.46 13.33
C VAL A 96 -9.31 -6.66 14.23
N ASP A 97 -8.31 -7.45 13.84
CA ASP A 97 -7.68 -8.44 14.70
C ASP A 97 -6.54 -7.74 15.47
N ALA A 98 -6.71 -7.51 16.77
CA ALA A 98 -5.69 -6.81 17.53
C ALA A 98 -4.53 -7.76 17.87
N PHE A 99 -3.36 -7.46 17.36
CA PHE A 99 -2.13 -8.20 17.64
C PHE A 99 -1.20 -7.39 18.55
N THR A 100 -0.84 -7.97 19.68
CA THR A 100 0.01 -7.32 20.68
C THR A 100 1.31 -8.10 20.83
N PHE A 101 2.42 -7.51 20.45
CA PHE A 101 3.76 -8.05 20.68
C PHE A 101 4.35 -7.51 21.99
N LYS A 102 4.76 -8.40 22.88
CA LYS A 102 5.35 -8.01 24.18
C LYS A 102 6.85 -8.21 24.23
N SER A 103 7.35 -9.35 23.78
CA SER A 103 8.79 -9.65 23.72
C SER A 103 9.03 -10.94 22.97
N ALA A 104 10.19 -11.05 22.32
CA ALA A 104 10.71 -12.30 21.81
C ALA A 104 12.21 -12.43 22.10
N SER A 105 12.69 -13.67 22.18
CA SER A 105 14.13 -13.96 22.33
C SER A 105 14.45 -15.37 21.89
N VAL A 106 15.67 -15.52 21.39
CA VAL A 106 16.28 -16.83 21.06
C VAL A 106 17.48 -17.01 21.98
N THR A 107 17.57 -18.16 22.66
CA THR A 107 18.69 -18.45 23.59
C THR A 107 19.31 -19.79 23.28
N VAL A 108 20.62 -19.82 23.13
CA VAL A 108 21.41 -21.03 22.89
C VAL A 108 22.84 -20.85 23.38
N GLY A 109 23.43 -21.89 23.95
CA GLY A 109 24.83 -21.85 24.43
C GLY A 109 25.15 -20.74 25.42
N GLY A 110 24.17 -20.28 26.18
CA GLY A 110 24.32 -19.16 27.13
C GLY A 110 24.18 -17.75 26.50
N LYS A 111 24.12 -17.64 25.16
CA LYS A 111 23.85 -16.38 24.46
C LYS A 111 22.34 -16.21 24.31
N THR A 112 21.83 -15.03 24.67
CA THR A 112 20.44 -14.62 24.42
C THR A 112 20.43 -13.49 23.40
N MET A 113 19.70 -13.71 22.30
CA MET A 113 19.49 -12.76 21.22
C MET A 113 18.10 -12.14 21.36
N ILE A 114 18.01 -10.83 21.18
CA ILE A 114 16.74 -10.12 21.07
C ILE A 114 16.12 -10.49 19.72
N ALA A 115 14.81 -10.67 19.71
CA ALA A 115 14.07 -10.94 18.48
C ALA A 115 12.88 -10.00 18.38
N SER A 116 12.53 -9.65 17.14
CA SER A 116 11.28 -9.02 16.78
C SER A 116 10.23 -10.05 16.38
N SER A 117 9.04 -9.60 16.13
CA SER A 117 7.90 -10.42 15.72
C SER A 117 7.25 -9.79 14.49
N PHE A 118 6.39 -10.52 13.84
CA PHE A 118 5.48 -9.97 12.84
C PHE A 118 4.05 -10.40 13.14
N ALA A 119 3.09 -9.65 12.60
CA ALA A 119 1.70 -9.75 13.03
C ALA A 119 1.06 -11.11 12.65
N GLY A 120 0.05 -11.51 13.40
CA GLY A 120 -0.74 -12.71 13.12
C GLY A 120 -0.20 -14.03 13.62
N ILE A 121 1.03 -14.10 14.10
CA ILE A 121 1.67 -15.35 14.51
C ILE A 121 1.20 -15.88 15.88
N ARG A 122 1.51 -17.14 16.15
CA ARG A 122 1.17 -17.84 17.40
C ARG A 122 2.22 -17.61 18.48
N PRO A 123 1.81 -17.40 19.75
CA PRO A 123 2.77 -17.35 20.86
C PRO A 123 3.42 -18.71 21.14
N THR A 124 4.61 -18.70 21.71
CA THR A 124 5.13 -19.90 22.38
C THR A 124 4.35 -20.18 23.66
N PRO A 125 4.39 -21.44 24.19
CA PRO A 125 4.05 -21.68 25.59
C PRO A 125 4.84 -20.74 26.51
N SER A 126 4.31 -20.44 27.70
CA SER A 126 4.88 -19.43 28.61
C SER A 126 6.35 -19.66 28.98
N LYS A 127 6.80 -20.92 28.97
CA LYS A 127 8.22 -21.31 29.24
C LYS A 127 9.06 -21.30 27.97
N GLY A 128 8.47 -21.00 26.80
CA GLY A 128 9.09 -21.11 25.50
C GLY A 128 9.08 -22.54 24.95
N VAL A 129 9.66 -22.68 23.76
CA VAL A 129 9.91 -23.95 23.07
C VAL A 129 11.40 -24.21 23.09
N THR A 130 11.82 -25.44 23.45
CA THR A 130 13.23 -25.84 23.45
C THR A 130 13.38 -27.05 22.55
N ALA A 131 14.24 -26.95 21.52
CA ALA A 131 14.48 -28.01 20.56
C ALA A 131 15.85 -27.87 19.88
N GLN A 132 16.24 -28.90 19.14
CA GLN A 132 17.31 -28.76 18.15
C GLN A 132 16.92 -27.75 17.08
N VAL A 133 17.90 -27.14 16.44
CA VAL A 133 17.73 -26.23 15.33
C VAL A 133 18.30 -26.80 14.05
N VAL A 134 17.65 -26.52 12.93
CA VAL A 134 18.06 -26.85 11.57
C VAL A 134 18.06 -25.57 10.75
N TYR A 135 19.09 -25.38 9.95
CA TYR A 135 19.13 -24.30 8.96
C TYR A 135 18.60 -24.80 7.63
N ALA A 136 17.62 -24.15 7.07
CA ALA A 136 16.94 -24.54 5.84
C ALA A 136 17.00 -23.46 4.75
N HIS A 137 18.03 -22.62 4.77
CA HIS A 137 18.27 -21.57 3.77
C HIS A 137 17.01 -20.71 3.58
N GLU A 138 16.60 -20.49 2.36
CA GLU A 138 15.40 -19.71 2.03
C GLU A 138 14.07 -20.39 2.44
N GLY A 139 14.13 -21.66 2.88
CA GLY A 139 12.94 -22.40 3.32
C GLY A 139 12.02 -22.84 2.18
N THR A 140 12.55 -22.95 0.98
CA THR A 140 11.80 -23.50 -0.16
C THR A 140 11.54 -25.01 0.01
N ALA A 141 10.54 -25.54 -0.68
CA ALA A 141 10.28 -26.99 -0.69
C ALA A 141 11.53 -27.78 -1.08
N GLN A 142 12.28 -27.28 -2.06
CA GLN A 142 13.53 -27.89 -2.54
C GLN A 142 14.60 -27.90 -1.46
N ALA A 143 14.75 -26.82 -0.69
CA ALA A 143 15.70 -26.77 0.43
C ALA A 143 15.35 -27.80 1.50
N PHE A 144 14.09 -27.91 1.87
CA PHE A 144 13.62 -28.95 2.80
C PHE A 144 13.77 -30.36 2.27
N ASP A 145 13.53 -30.58 0.97
CA ASP A 145 13.72 -31.89 0.33
C ASP A 145 15.20 -32.28 0.30
N ALA A 146 16.11 -31.33 0.07
CA ALA A 146 17.55 -31.57 0.15
C ALA A 146 17.98 -31.98 1.56
N LEU A 147 17.47 -31.31 2.60
CA LEU A 147 17.69 -31.71 3.99
C LEU A 147 17.18 -33.13 4.26
N ALA A 148 15.98 -33.45 3.81
CA ALA A 148 15.40 -34.78 3.99
C ALA A 148 16.23 -35.86 3.26
N ALA A 149 16.73 -35.59 2.05
CA ALA A 149 17.61 -36.47 1.31
C ALA A 149 18.96 -36.69 2.01
N ALA A 150 19.43 -35.69 2.74
CA ALA A 150 20.64 -35.82 3.60
C ALA A 150 20.34 -36.50 4.96
N GLY A 151 19.11 -36.99 5.18
CA GLY A 151 18.73 -37.64 6.43
C GLY A 151 18.38 -36.68 7.57
N VAL A 152 18.24 -35.37 7.27
CA VAL A 152 17.92 -34.34 8.24
C VAL A 152 16.41 -34.06 8.27
N SER A 153 15.78 -34.31 9.41
CA SER A 153 14.36 -34.03 9.61
C SER A 153 14.17 -32.75 10.42
N VAL A 154 13.26 -31.89 10.00
CA VAL A 154 12.85 -30.68 10.75
C VAL A 154 11.70 -30.92 11.71
N LYS A 155 11.10 -32.12 11.69
CA LYS A 155 9.97 -32.46 12.56
C LYS A 155 10.34 -32.36 14.03
N GLY A 156 9.58 -31.55 14.77
CA GLY A 156 9.81 -31.30 16.19
C GLY A 156 11.02 -30.42 16.48
N LYS A 157 11.57 -29.73 15.49
CA LYS A 157 12.73 -28.85 15.63
C LYS A 157 12.37 -27.39 15.36
N LEU A 158 13.26 -26.48 15.76
CA LEU A 158 13.26 -25.09 15.31
C LEU A 158 13.98 -25.01 13.96
N VAL A 159 13.57 -24.10 13.12
CA VAL A 159 14.15 -23.88 11.79
C VAL A 159 14.64 -22.44 11.69
N ILE A 160 15.89 -22.26 11.20
CA ILE A 160 16.41 -20.96 10.80
C ILE A 160 16.20 -20.82 9.28
N LEU A 161 15.67 -19.68 8.87
CA LEU A 161 15.37 -19.32 7.48
C LEU A 161 15.99 -17.97 7.14
N ASP A 162 16.56 -17.88 5.93
CA ASP A 162 16.95 -16.61 5.33
C ASP A 162 15.71 -15.89 4.79
N ALA A 163 15.41 -14.73 5.33
CA ALA A 163 14.31 -13.91 4.82
C ALA A 163 14.70 -13.30 3.46
N ASP A 164 13.86 -13.47 2.47
CA ASP A 164 13.94 -12.79 1.19
C ASP A 164 12.59 -12.13 0.84
N PRO A 165 12.28 -10.98 1.43
CA PRO A 165 10.99 -10.33 1.23
C PRO A 165 10.77 -9.81 -0.20
N THR A 166 11.78 -9.90 -1.06
CA THR A 166 11.65 -9.50 -2.47
C THR A 166 11.12 -10.63 -3.36
N ASN A 167 11.58 -11.86 -3.11
CA ASN A 167 11.30 -12.96 -4.03
C ASN A 167 10.48 -14.09 -3.40
N PHE A 168 10.47 -14.17 -2.07
CA PHE A 168 9.80 -15.25 -1.35
C PHE A 168 9.30 -14.74 0.01
N TRP A 169 8.06 -14.32 0.05
CA TRP A 169 7.47 -13.68 1.23
C TRP A 169 7.47 -14.61 2.44
N MET A 170 7.71 -14.06 3.64
CA MET A 170 8.00 -14.81 4.86
C MET A 170 6.96 -15.85 5.26
N ASN A 171 5.71 -15.66 4.86
CA ASN A 171 4.64 -16.60 5.13
C ASN A 171 4.86 -17.96 4.48
N ASP A 172 5.35 -17.93 3.25
CA ASP A 172 5.47 -19.12 2.41
C ASP A 172 6.49 -20.10 2.97
N PRO A 173 7.74 -19.69 3.29
CA PRO A 173 8.71 -20.59 3.92
C PRO A 173 8.28 -21.01 5.33
N ALA A 174 7.58 -20.14 6.09
CA ALA A 174 7.07 -20.53 7.39
C ALA A 174 5.92 -21.52 7.30
N ALA A 175 5.03 -21.39 6.30
CA ALA A 175 3.99 -22.36 6.00
C ALA A 175 4.60 -23.71 5.59
N GLU A 176 5.65 -23.68 4.76
CA GLU A 176 6.38 -24.88 4.35
C GLU A 176 7.06 -25.57 5.55
N ALA A 177 7.78 -24.81 6.40
CA ALA A 177 8.36 -25.32 7.63
C ALA A 177 7.31 -25.96 8.55
N THR A 178 6.16 -25.32 8.72
CA THR A 178 5.01 -25.83 9.49
C THR A 178 4.52 -27.16 8.90
N HIS A 179 4.34 -27.21 7.59
CA HIS A 179 3.92 -28.44 6.90
C HIS A 179 4.89 -29.59 7.12
N ARG A 180 6.20 -29.32 7.17
CA ARG A 180 7.25 -30.30 7.45
C ARG A 180 7.34 -30.69 8.92
N GLY A 181 6.55 -30.06 9.79
CA GLY A 181 6.45 -30.38 11.20
C GLY A 181 7.43 -29.62 12.10
N ALA A 182 8.00 -28.53 11.64
CA ALA A 182 8.73 -27.59 12.51
C ALA A 182 7.83 -27.05 13.61
N ILE A 183 8.40 -26.72 14.76
CA ILE A 183 7.67 -26.22 15.94
C ILE A 183 7.96 -24.76 16.24
N GLY A 184 8.72 -24.08 15.42
CA GLY A 184 8.99 -22.67 15.41
C GLY A 184 9.97 -22.28 14.32
N VAL A 185 9.88 -21.04 13.87
CA VAL A 185 10.69 -20.48 12.80
C VAL A 185 11.48 -19.29 13.34
N ILE A 186 12.72 -19.15 12.90
CA ILE A 186 13.60 -18.03 13.20
C ILE A 186 14.10 -17.48 11.87
N PHE A 187 13.63 -16.31 11.51
CA PHE A 187 14.10 -15.60 10.33
C PHE A 187 15.35 -14.79 10.65
N THR A 188 16.27 -14.76 9.71
CA THR A 188 17.41 -13.88 9.68
C THR A 188 17.58 -13.31 8.27
N PHE A 189 18.33 -12.23 8.13
CA PHE A 189 18.72 -11.74 6.80
C PHE A 189 20.00 -12.49 6.40
N GLY A 190 19.87 -13.40 5.44
CA GLY A 190 20.98 -14.19 4.93
C GLY A 190 21.90 -13.39 3.98
N PRO A 191 23.01 -13.99 3.56
CA PRO A 191 23.94 -13.37 2.62
C PRO A 191 23.33 -13.15 1.23
N THR A 192 22.25 -13.86 0.90
CA THR A 192 21.50 -13.74 -0.36
C THR A 192 20.40 -12.69 -0.31
N THR A 193 20.06 -12.21 0.89
CA THR A 193 19.06 -11.14 1.05
C THR A 193 19.51 -9.88 0.31
N ALA A 194 18.60 -9.26 -0.42
CA ALA A 194 18.91 -8.06 -1.18
C ALA A 194 19.55 -6.96 -0.29
N PRO A 195 20.62 -6.29 -0.75
CA PRO A 195 21.40 -5.37 0.10
C PRO A 195 20.60 -4.25 0.74
N TYR A 196 19.49 -3.86 0.14
CA TYR A 196 18.61 -2.80 0.68
C TYR A 196 17.79 -3.22 1.89
N TRP A 197 17.76 -4.52 2.25
CA TRP A 197 17.12 -5.03 3.47
C TRP A 197 18.10 -5.21 4.65
N THR A 198 19.39 -4.92 4.45
CA THR A 198 20.47 -5.23 5.42
C THR A 198 21.31 -3.99 5.74
N HIS A 199 20.66 -2.91 6.19
CA HIS A 199 21.33 -1.64 6.50
C HIS A 199 22.41 -1.77 7.57
N ALA A 200 22.12 -2.53 8.64
CA ALA A 200 23.05 -2.77 9.73
C ALA A 200 22.99 -4.25 10.14
N LEU A 201 24.12 -4.80 10.54
CA LEU A 201 24.22 -6.21 10.91
C LEU A 201 23.38 -6.59 12.12
N ASP A 202 23.00 -5.64 12.95
CA ASP A 202 22.14 -5.81 14.12
C ASP A 202 20.69 -5.35 13.89
N SER A 203 20.29 -5.04 12.64
CA SER A 203 18.91 -4.75 12.29
C SER A 203 18.01 -5.94 12.57
N LEU A 204 16.87 -5.64 13.21
CA LEU A 204 15.75 -6.56 13.34
C LEU A 204 14.72 -6.21 12.26
N GLY A 205 14.07 -7.20 11.68
CA GLY A 205 12.98 -7.02 10.71
C GLY A 205 11.62 -7.19 11.37
N SER A 206 10.60 -6.66 10.73
CA SER A 206 9.20 -7.01 10.95
C SER A 206 8.48 -6.68 9.67
N PHE A 207 7.74 -7.63 9.13
CA PHE A 207 7.05 -7.48 7.84
C PHE A 207 5.61 -7.94 8.00
N ASP A 208 4.78 -7.59 7.04
CA ASP A 208 3.38 -7.96 7.00
C ASP A 208 3.23 -9.46 6.83
N SER A 209 2.11 -9.99 7.28
CA SER A 209 1.76 -11.39 7.15
C SER A 209 0.61 -11.54 6.16
N GLU A 210 0.87 -12.08 5.00
CA GLU A 210 -0.16 -12.30 3.99
C GLU A 210 -0.96 -13.59 4.22
N PHE A 211 -0.47 -14.46 5.08
CA PHE A 211 -0.99 -15.80 5.21
C PHE A 211 -0.96 -16.22 6.67
N ASP A 212 -1.92 -17.03 7.08
CA ASP A 212 -2.06 -17.41 8.47
C ASP A 212 -0.93 -18.34 8.95
N LEU A 213 0.02 -17.78 9.69
CA LEU A 213 1.12 -18.50 10.33
C LEU A 213 0.82 -18.90 11.78
N ARG A 214 -0.44 -18.87 12.21
CA ARG A 214 -0.81 -19.17 13.60
C ARG A 214 -0.44 -20.58 14.06
N ASP A 215 0.01 -21.43 13.16
CA ASP A 215 0.36 -22.81 13.50
C ASP A 215 1.73 -22.96 14.17
N VAL A 216 2.65 -22.01 14.00
CA VAL A 216 3.94 -21.99 14.69
C VAL A 216 4.33 -20.59 15.16
N PRO A 217 5.11 -20.47 16.27
CA PRO A 217 5.80 -19.22 16.61
C PRO A 217 6.85 -18.90 15.55
N ALA A 218 6.98 -17.60 15.21
CA ALA A 218 7.98 -17.14 14.26
C ALA A 218 8.55 -15.78 14.68
N VAL A 219 9.86 -15.62 14.59
CA VAL A 219 10.56 -14.41 15.03
C VAL A 219 11.64 -14.02 14.05
N TYR A 220 12.03 -12.73 14.05
CA TYR A 220 13.24 -12.25 13.39
C TYR A 220 14.36 -12.04 14.39
N ILE A 221 15.56 -12.47 14.03
CA ILE A 221 16.81 -12.08 14.70
C ILE A 221 17.65 -11.26 13.72
N SER A 222 18.65 -10.56 14.24
CA SER A 222 19.53 -9.78 13.38
C SER A 222 20.39 -10.67 12.47
N GLN A 223 20.85 -10.10 11.34
CA GLN A 223 21.79 -10.76 10.44
C GLN A 223 23.05 -11.24 11.17
N GLN A 224 23.60 -10.42 12.07
CA GLN A 224 24.76 -10.78 12.89
C GLN A 224 24.50 -11.99 13.78
N ASP A 225 23.34 -12.05 14.41
CA ASP A 225 22.95 -13.18 15.26
C ASP A 225 22.66 -14.44 14.43
N GLY A 226 22.04 -14.28 13.25
CA GLY A 226 21.83 -15.36 12.29
C GLY A 226 23.15 -15.97 11.82
N ALA A 227 24.06 -15.16 11.32
CA ALA A 227 25.38 -15.60 10.88
C ALA A 227 26.17 -16.29 12.02
N TRP A 228 26.05 -15.79 13.25
CA TRP A 228 26.65 -16.47 14.41
C TRP A 228 26.00 -17.85 14.64
N LEU A 229 24.67 -17.97 14.57
CA LEU A 229 23.99 -19.26 14.72
C LEU A 229 24.41 -20.24 13.63
N GLU A 230 24.42 -19.83 12.38
CA GLU A 230 24.82 -20.65 11.24
C GLU A 230 26.26 -21.15 11.39
N SER A 231 27.17 -20.31 11.88
CA SER A 231 28.57 -20.71 12.15
C SER A 231 28.72 -21.79 13.21
N GLN A 232 27.69 -22.01 14.02
CA GLN A 232 27.69 -23.05 15.07
C GLN A 232 27.10 -24.39 14.56
N LEU A 233 26.47 -24.41 13.36
CA LEU A 233 25.89 -25.59 12.77
C LEU A 233 26.95 -26.43 12.07
N ASP A 234 26.72 -27.74 11.97
CA ASP A 234 27.56 -28.61 11.18
C ASP A 234 27.27 -28.44 9.67
N SER A 235 28.04 -29.14 8.82
CA SER A 235 27.90 -29.07 7.37
C SER A 235 26.56 -29.61 6.85
N ALA A 236 25.77 -30.29 7.69
CA ALA A 236 24.42 -30.74 7.38
C ALA A 236 23.34 -29.76 7.89
N GLY A 237 23.74 -28.60 8.45
CA GLY A 237 22.81 -27.62 9.01
C GLY A 237 22.14 -28.05 10.30
N VAL A 238 22.60 -29.10 10.94
CA VAL A 238 21.95 -29.66 12.16
C VAL A 238 22.73 -29.36 13.42
N GLY A 239 23.96 -29.01 13.36
CA GLY A 239 24.88 -28.59 14.40
C GLY A 239 24.74 -29.12 15.82
N PRO A 240 25.72 -28.82 16.66
CA PRO A 240 25.70 -29.19 18.07
C PRO A 240 24.72 -28.36 18.92
N LEU A 241 23.93 -27.48 18.34
CA LEU A 241 22.99 -26.60 19.05
C LEU A 241 21.73 -27.37 19.47
N ALA A 242 21.93 -28.43 20.24
CA ALA A 242 20.85 -29.04 20.98
C ALA A 242 20.30 -28.02 22.02
N ASN A 243 18.99 -27.95 22.17
CA ASN A 243 18.33 -27.11 23.18
C ASN A 243 18.39 -25.61 22.94
N MET A 244 18.23 -25.16 21.70
CA MET A 244 17.88 -23.76 21.43
C MET A 244 16.49 -23.48 22.00
N LYS A 245 16.36 -22.38 22.72
CA LYS A 245 15.10 -21.95 23.32
C LYS A 245 14.57 -20.72 22.62
N LEU A 246 13.35 -20.82 22.06
CA LEU A 246 12.57 -19.74 21.52
C LEU A 246 11.49 -19.32 22.52
N ILE A 247 11.44 -18.05 22.86
CA ILE A 247 10.33 -17.44 23.60
C ILE A 247 9.75 -16.34 22.76
N GLU A 248 8.43 -16.40 22.59
CA GLU A 248 7.66 -15.35 21.95
C GLU A 248 6.38 -15.10 22.72
N LYS A 249 6.19 -13.86 23.16
CA LYS A 249 5.05 -13.41 23.96
C LYS A 249 4.22 -12.45 23.13
N VAL A 250 3.26 -13.00 22.45
CA VAL A 250 2.27 -12.26 21.66
C VAL A 250 0.86 -12.56 22.14
N ARG A 251 -0.08 -11.70 21.81
CA ARG A 251 -1.51 -11.93 21.98
C ARG A 251 -2.24 -11.49 20.74
N LEU A 252 -2.92 -12.40 20.12
CA LEU A 252 -3.84 -12.14 19.02
C LEU A 252 -5.28 -12.19 19.55
N ALA A 253 -6.06 -11.14 19.28
CA ALA A 253 -7.48 -11.08 19.55
C ALA A 253 -8.23 -11.03 18.20
N THR A 254 -8.43 -12.21 17.60
CA THR A 254 -9.14 -12.33 16.32
C THR A 254 -10.56 -11.78 16.44
N GLN A 255 -10.92 -10.85 15.55
CA GLN A 255 -12.20 -10.13 15.55
C GLN A 255 -12.56 -9.41 16.88
N GLY A 256 -11.59 -9.19 17.73
CA GLY A 256 -11.80 -8.63 19.06
C GLY A 256 -11.15 -7.26 19.27
N GLY A 257 -10.55 -6.68 18.22
CA GLY A 257 -9.95 -5.35 18.24
C GLY A 257 -10.81 -4.29 17.58
N THR A 258 -10.54 -3.05 17.94
CA THR A 258 -11.09 -1.88 17.27
C THR A 258 -9.96 -0.87 17.10
N GLY A 259 -9.56 -0.63 15.86
CA GLY A 259 -8.73 0.50 15.45
C GLY A 259 -9.60 1.71 15.13
N TYR A 260 -8.97 2.86 14.87
CA TYR A 260 -9.70 4.08 14.54
C TYR A 260 -9.05 4.84 13.40
N ASN A 261 -9.78 5.04 12.31
CA ASN A 261 -9.46 6.11 11.38
C ASN A 261 -9.74 7.45 12.06
N VAL A 262 -8.83 8.40 11.92
CA VAL A 262 -8.99 9.76 12.46
C VAL A 262 -9.39 10.69 11.32
N ILE A 263 -10.55 11.31 11.40
CA ILE A 263 -11.08 12.14 10.32
C ILE A 263 -11.31 13.56 10.83
N GLY A 264 -10.95 14.57 10.00
CA GLY A 264 -11.20 15.98 10.29
C GLY A 264 -11.37 16.80 9.01
N ASP A 265 -12.22 17.83 9.04
CA ASP A 265 -12.60 18.62 7.89
C ASP A 265 -12.14 20.08 7.98
N LEU A 266 -11.59 20.61 6.89
CA LEU A 266 -11.56 22.04 6.60
C LEU A 266 -12.75 22.35 5.67
N PRO A 267 -13.84 22.97 6.16
CA PRO A 267 -15.06 23.15 5.39
C PRO A 267 -14.88 24.06 4.17
N GLY A 268 -15.46 23.66 3.04
CA GLY A 268 -15.50 24.44 1.81
C GLY A 268 -16.58 25.53 1.84
N LYS A 269 -16.48 26.47 0.89
CA LYS A 269 -17.50 27.51 0.64
C LYS A 269 -18.75 26.93 -0.02
N ILE A 270 -18.57 25.94 -0.86
CA ILE A 270 -19.63 25.22 -1.53
C ILE A 270 -20.11 24.11 -0.59
N HIS A 271 -21.34 24.21 -0.14
CA HIS A 271 -21.95 23.23 0.76
C HIS A 271 -22.49 22.03 -0.03
N ASP A 272 -21.64 21.45 -0.88
CA ASP A 272 -21.95 20.17 -1.52
C ASP A 272 -21.30 19.00 -0.75
N SER A 273 -21.59 17.80 -1.18
CA SER A 273 -21.09 16.59 -0.51
C SER A 273 -19.71 16.15 -1.05
N THR A 274 -19.07 16.94 -1.92
CA THR A 274 -17.79 16.58 -2.53
C THR A 274 -16.61 17.14 -1.76
N PHE A 275 -15.48 16.44 -1.79
CA PHE A 275 -14.27 16.80 -1.04
C PHE A 275 -13.00 16.29 -1.71
N VAL A 276 -11.87 16.93 -1.39
CA VAL A 276 -10.53 16.37 -1.59
C VAL A 276 -10.15 15.66 -0.31
N LEU A 277 -9.58 14.46 -0.43
CA LEU A 277 -9.13 13.65 0.71
C LEU A 277 -7.60 13.59 0.72
N ILE A 278 -7.00 13.94 1.85
CA ILE A 278 -5.55 13.83 2.12
C ILE A 278 -5.39 12.82 3.25
N ALA A 279 -4.58 11.77 3.02
CA ALA A 279 -4.44 10.68 3.96
C ALA A 279 -2.99 10.28 4.22
N ALA A 280 -2.79 9.57 5.32
CA ALA A 280 -1.60 8.88 5.79
C ALA A 280 -2.06 7.83 6.81
N HIS A 281 -1.19 6.93 7.29
CA HIS A 281 -1.56 5.98 8.34
C HIS A 281 -0.83 6.24 9.66
N HIS A 282 -1.30 5.65 10.76
CA HIS A 282 -0.70 5.89 12.08
C HIS A 282 -0.28 4.65 12.85
N ASP A 283 -0.69 3.48 12.42
CA ASP A 283 -0.13 2.24 12.96
C ASP A 283 1.27 2.01 12.39
N VAL A 284 2.14 1.35 13.12
CA VAL A 284 3.56 1.26 12.76
C VAL A 284 4.20 -0.04 13.22
N HIS A 285 5.13 -0.54 12.41
CA HIS A 285 6.17 -1.44 12.85
C HIS A 285 7.21 -0.68 13.68
N PHE A 286 7.72 -1.27 14.73
CA PHE A 286 8.65 -0.61 15.66
C PHE A 286 8.10 0.74 16.16
N HIS A 287 8.93 1.79 16.13
CA HIS A 287 8.54 3.17 16.42
C HIS A 287 8.31 4.00 15.17
N ALA A 288 8.81 3.57 14.04
CA ALA A 288 8.78 4.12 12.69
C ALA A 288 8.51 5.63 12.57
N ALA A 289 9.59 6.38 12.32
CA ALA A 289 9.49 7.81 12.07
C ALA A 289 9.07 8.13 10.64
N ASP A 290 9.60 7.38 9.66
CA ASP A 290 9.38 7.58 8.23
C ASP A 290 8.14 6.87 7.69
N ASP A 291 7.74 5.78 8.34
CA ASP A 291 6.63 4.93 7.99
C ASP A 291 5.67 4.74 9.19
N ASP A 292 4.66 5.58 9.40
CA ASP A 292 4.27 6.70 8.53
C ASP A 292 4.14 8.01 9.35
N SER A 293 4.87 8.11 10.50
CA SER A 293 4.75 9.26 11.41
C SER A 293 5.11 10.60 10.74
N ALA A 294 6.09 10.60 9.81
CA ALA A 294 6.52 11.80 9.09
C ALA A 294 5.45 12.28 8.09
N CYS A 295 4.77 11.34 7.39
CA CYS A 295 3.68 11.70 6.48
C CYS A 295 2.47 12.24 7.25
N VAL A 296 2.14 11.63 8.39
CA VAL A 296 1.13 12.16 9.31
C VAL A 296 1.48 13.58 9.75
N ALA A 297 2.73 13.83 10.15
CA ALA A 297 3.21 15.14 10.57
C ALA A 297 3.14 16.17 9.44
N SER A 298 3.50 15.77 8.21
CA SER A 298 3.38 16.57 6.98
C SER A 298 1.92 16.95 6.71
N ASN A 299 0.99 15.98 6.75
CA ASN A 299 -0.43 16.22 6.50
C ASN A 299 -1.05 17.14 7.55
N LEU A 300 -0.66 17.02 8.83
CA LEU A 300 -1.08 17.95 9.89
C LEU A 300 -0.47 19.33 9.70
N ALA A 301 0.76 19.46 9.18
CA ALA A 301 1.35 20.74 8.84
C ALA A 301 0.61 21.42 7.68
N ILE A 302 0.23 20.66 6.63
CA ILE A 302 -0.60 21.14 5.53
C ILE A 302 -1.93 21.68 6.08
N ALA A 303 -2.63 20.89 6.90
CA ALA A 303 -3.91 21.30 7.50
C ALA A 303 -3.76 22.58 8.32
N LYS A 304 -2.73 22.66 9.16
CA LYS A 304 -2.46 23.83 10.00
C LYS A 304 -2.07 25.07 9.19
N ALA A 305 -1.27 24.90 8.13
CA ALA A 305 -0.89 25.98 7.22
C ALA A 305 -2.10 26.53 6.45
N MET A 306 -3.04 25.67 6.01
CA MET A 306 -4.31 26.09 5.42
C MET A 306 -5.11 26.98 6.39
N VAL A 307 -5.18 26.60 7.67
CA VAL A 307 -5.88 27.41 8.70
C VAL A 307 -5.13 28.71 8.97
N MET A 308 -3.81 28.69 9.13
CA MET A 308 -2.98 29.88 9.43
C MET A 308 -3.02 30.90 8.29
N SER A 309 -2.90 30.46 7.05
CA SER A 309 -2.97 31.33 5.87
C SER A 309 -4.39 31.89 5.65
N GLY A 310 -5.38 31.31 6.31
CA GLY A 310 -6.78 31.65 6.06
C GLY A 310 -7.28 31.15 4.72
N TYR A 311 -6.67 30.07 4.20
CA TYR A 311 -7.13 29.41 2.99
C TYR A 311 -8.60 29.05 3.10
N ARG A 312 -9.35 29.32 2.04
CA ARG A 312 -10.79 29.12 1.95
C ARG A 312 -11.09 28.17 0.81
N PRO A 313 -11.09 26.84 1.03
CA PRO A 313 -11.36 25.88 -0.02
C PRO A 313 -12.75 26.09 -0.64
N GLN A 314 -12.93 25.75 -1.90
CA GLN A 314 -14.25 25.75 -2.53
C GLN A 314 -15.07 24.55 -2.06
N HIS A 315 -14.49 23.36 -2.11
CA HIS A 315 -15.05 22.13 -1.54
C HIS A 315 -14.33 21.77 -0.25
N THR A 316 -14.91 20.94 0.57
CA THR A 316 -14.28 20.49 1.81
C THR A 316 -12.92 19.83 1.50
N VAL A 317 -11.89 20.15 2.27
CA VAL A 317 -10.66 19.36 2.35
C VAL A 317 -10.77 18.49 3.59
N ARG A 318 -10.78 17.19 3.40
CA ARG A 318 -10.86 16.20 4.47
C ARG A 318 -9.49 15.59 4.69
N PHE A 319 -9.09 15.51 5.94
CA PHE A 319 -7.89 14.82 6.38
C PHE A 319 -8.30 13.52 7.04
N MET A 320 -7.67 12.43 6.66
CA MET A 320 -7.87 11.11 7.26
C MET A 320 -6.52 10.53 7.63
N VAL A 321 -6.42 9.97 8.83
CA VAL A 321 -5.25 9.18 9.23
C VAL A 321 -5.78 7.80 9.57
N THR A 322 -5.37 6.82 8.78
CA THR A 322 -5.89 5.45 8.82
C THR A 322 -5.21 4.63 9.90
N THR A 323 -5.84 3.55 10.31
CA THR A 323 -5.31 2.45 11.13
C THR A 323 -5.29 1.18 10.31
N GLY A 324 -4.40 0.25 10.60
CA GLY A 324 -4.35 -1.05 9.95
C GLY A 324 -3.88 -0.99 8.51
N GLU A 325 -3.01 -0.04 8.20
CA GLU A 325 -2.23 -0.05 6.98
C GLU A 325 -1.19 -1.16 7.07
N GLU A 326 -0.45 -1.24 8.15
CA GLU A 326 0.59 -2.22 8.41
C GLU A 326 0.05 -3.61 8.78
N PHE A 327 -1.05 -3.65 9.50
CA PHE A 327 -1.71 -4.89 9.90
C PHE A 327 -3.09 -4.64 10.48
N GLY A 328 -4.08 -5.38 10.01
CA GLY A 328 -5.43 -5.29 10.54
C GLY A 328 -6.19 -6.61 10.63
N TYR A 329 -5.87 -7.60 9.79
CA TYR A 329 -6.54 -8.90 9.80
C TYR A 329 -5.54 -10.05 9.79
N THR A 330 -5.96 -11.18 10.37
CA THR A 330 -5.32 -12.49 10.19
C THR A 330 -6.17 -13.39 9.32
N ASN A 331 -5.58 -14.47 8.84
CA ASN A 331 -6.27 -15.48 8.06
C ASN A 331 -6.94 -14.90 6.80
N CYS A 332 -6.28 -13.93 6.19
CA CYS A 332 -6.63 -13.33 4.92
C CYS A 332 -5.38 -13.29 4.04
N TYR A 333 -5.56 -12.96 2.77
CA TYR A 333 -4.41 -12.84 1.88
C TYR A 333 -3.66 -11.52 2.12
N ASN A 334 -4.33 -10.40 1.99
CA ASN A 334 -3.76 -9.10 2.33
C ASN A 334 -4.20 -8.72 3.75
N ASP A 335 -3.26 -8.59 4.66
CA ASP A 335 -3.52 -8.21 6.06
C ASP A 335 -3.35 -6.71 6.32
N TRP A 336 -2.93 -5.93 5.34
CA TRP A 336 -2.69 -4.50 5.38
C TRP A 336 -3.79 -3.66 4.72
N CYS A 337 -3.72 -2.31 4.80
CA CYS A 337 -4.68 -1.31 4.28
C CYS A 337 -6.12 -1.47 4.78
N ILE A 338 -6.33 -2.08 5.94
CA ILE A 338 -7.66 -2.45 6.45
C ILE A 338 -8.52 -1.22 6.77
N GLY A 339 -7.92 -0.15 7.32
CA GLY A 339 -8.64 1.07 7.65
C GLY A 339 -9.17 1.80 6.44
N ALA A 340 -8.35 1.92 5.41
CA ALA A 340 -8.74 2.50 4.13
C ALA A 340 -9.79 1.64 3.41
N TRP A 341 -9.57 0.33 3.33
CA TRP A 341 -10.54 -0.61 2.77
C TRP A 341 -11.89 -0.54 3.50
N TRP A 342 -11.88 -0.53 4.84
CA TRP A 342 -13.11 -0.41 5.63
C TRP A 342 -13.85 0.90 5.35
N ALA A 343 -13.12 2.01 5.28
CA ALA A 343 -13.72 3.31 4.99
C ALA A 343 -14.48 3.31 3.67
N ILE A 344 -13.87 2.84 2.57
CA ILE A 344 -14.46 2.94 1.23
C ILE A 344 -15.46 1.82 0.91
N THR A 345 -15.35 0.66 1.56
CA THR A 345 -16.21 -0.51 1.27
C THR A 345 -17.35 -0.70 2.26
N HIS A 346 -17.21 -0.21 3.50
CA HIS A 346 -18.19 -0.43 4.58
C HIS A 346 -18.75 0.88 5.13
N ALA A 347 -17.91 1.75 5.68
CA ALA A 347 -18.36 2.94 6.37
C ALA A 347 -18.93 4.01 5.41
N HIS A 348 -18.29 4.20 4.25
CA HIS A 348 -18.58 5.30 3.34
C HIS A 348 -18.63 4.87 1.87
N ARG A 349 -19.44 3.89 1.53
CA ARG A 349 -19.57 3.38 0.15
C ARG A 349 -19.94 4.45 -0.89
N ASP A 350 -20.51 5.56 -0.45
CA ASP A 350 -20.85 6.71 -1.29
C ASP A 350 -19.65 7.63 -1.60
N TRP A 351 -18.54 7.52 -0.87
CA TRP A 351 -17.37 8.37 -1.08
C TRP A 351 -16.75 8.22 -2.46
N ALA A 352 -16.77 7.03 -3.05
CA ALA A 352 -16.23 6.79 -4.40
C ALA A 352 -16.79 7.72 -5.49
N GLY A 353 -18.03 8.24 -5.32
CA GLY A 353 -18.62 9.23 -6.23
C GLY A 353 -18.50 10.69 -5.76
N ARG A 354 -17.91 10.93 -4.57
CA ARG A 354 -17.84 12.26 -3.92
C ARG A 354 -16.41 12.78 -3.82
N ILE A 355 -15.42 11.90 -3.71
CA ILE A 355 -14.00 12.28 -3.65
C ILE A 355 -13.60 12.85 -5.01
N ARG A 356 -12.99 14.02 -4.99
CA ARG A 356 -12.49 14.75 -6.16
C ARG A 356 -11.08 14.32 -6.53
N ALA A 357 -10.27 14.08 -5.52
CA ALA A 357 -8.96 13.42 -5.57
C ALA A 357 -8.66 12.85 -4.18
N PHE A 358 -8.01 11.70 -4.15
CA PHE A 358 -7.39 11.14 -2.96
C PHE A 358 -5.88 11.29 -3.06
N ILE A 359 -5.28 11.90 -2.06
CA ILE A 359 -3.84 12.15 -1.98
C ILE A 359 -3.33 11.36 -0.77
N ASN A 360 -2.63 10.27 -1.02
CA ASN A 360 -2.02 9.43 0.01
C ASN A 360 -0.55 9.80 0.16
N ALA A 361 -0.10 10.01 1.38
CA ALA A 361 1.31 10.13 1.71
C ALA A 361 1.69 8.92 2.54
N ASP A 362 2.79 8.26 2.13
CA ASP A 362 3.21 6.99 2.70
C ASP A 362 4.71 6.82 2.52
N TYR A 363 5.43 6.44 3.59
CA TYR A 363 6.85 6.16 3.59
C TYR A 363 7.76 7.30 3.11
N TYR A 364 8.09 8.25 4.00
CA TYR A 364 9.02 9.34 3.73
C TYR A 364 10.45 9.03 4.21
N SER A 365 11.15 8.15 3.51
CA SER A 365 12.51 7.75 3.83
C SER A 365 13.56 8.48 2.96
N GLY A 366 14.22 9.46 3.55
CA GLY A 366 15.31 10.18 2.90
C GLY A 366 14.86 11.19 1.84
N SER A 367 14.56 10.74 0.64
CA SER A 367 14.06 11.55 -0.48
C SER A 367 12.76 10.99 -1.03
N VAL A 368 11.83 11.87 -1.38
CA VAL A 368 10.47 11.52 -1.80
C VAL A 368 10.35 11.69 -3.31
N ALA A 369 9.74 10.73 -3.99
CA ALA A 369 9.29 10.87 -5.36
C ALA A 369 7.77 10.68 -5.41
N LEU A 370 7.13 11.38 -6.33
CA LEU A 370 5.70 11.24 -6.57
C LEU A 370 5.43 10.01 -7.43
N GLN A 371 4.50 9.19 -7.00
CA GLN A 371 3.90 8.16 -7.85
C GLN A 371 2.54 8.62 -8.30
N VAL A 372 2.33 8.61 -9.59
CA VAL A 372 1.00 8.80 -10.18
C VAL A 372 0.31 7.47 -10.28
N THR A 373 -0.89 7.41 -9.82
CA THR A 373 -1.63 6.17 -9.72
C THR A 373 -2.84 6.10 -10.63
N SER A 374 -3.43 7.24 -10.99
CA SER A 374 -4.53 7.30 -11.96
C SER A 374 -4.05 7.87 -13.28
N PRO A 375 -4.22 7.14 -14.42
CA PRO A 375 -3.80 7.61 -15.74
C PRO A 375 -4.41 8.96 -16.13
N SER A 376 -5.59 9.28 -15.63
CA SER A 376 -6.24 10.58 -15.83
C SER A 376 -5.55 11.74 -15.11
N PHE A 377 -4.71 11.48 -14.10
CA PHE A 377 -3.96 12.51 -13.37
C PHE A 377 -2.55 12.74 -13.90
N GLU A 378 -2.02 11.79 -14.62
CA GLU A 378 -0.62 11.81 -15.05
C GLU A 378 -0.22 13.08 -15.82
N PRO A 379 -0.99 13.60 -16.80
CA PRO A 379 -0.61 14.83 -17.51
C PRO A 379 -0.55 16.06 -16.61
N LEU A 380 -1.52 16.19 -15.69
CA LEU A 380 -1.57 17.29 -14.74
C LEU A 380 -0.35 17.27 -13.84
N LEU A 381 -0.07 16.13 -13.23
CA LEU A 381 1.02 16.00 -12.25
C LEU A 381 2.39 16.15 -12.90
N LYS A 382 2.56 15.68 -14.15
CA LYS A 382 3.79 15.96 -14.93
C LYS A 382 3.97 17.45 -15.18
N ALA A 383 2.89 18.15 -15.54
CA ALA A 383 2.94 19.60 -15.74
C ALA A 383 3.23 20.36 -14.44
N ASP A 384 2.61 19.95 -13.33
CA ASP A 384 2.83 20.53 -12.01
C ASP A 384 4.23 20.27 -11.49
N ALA A 385 4.76 19.07 -11.66
CA ALA A 385 6.12 18.73 -11.28
C ALA A 385 7.13 19.57 -12.07
N ALA A 386 6.91 19.75 -13.37
CA ALA A 386 7.76 20.61 -14.20
C ALA A 386 7.67 22.08 -13.77
N ALA A 387 6.48 22.59 -13.49
CA ALA A 387 6.27 23.97 -13.04
C ALA A 387 6.83 24.24 -11.62
N ASN A 388 6.96 23.22 -10.80
CA ASN A 388 7.42 23.27 -9.42
C ASN A 388 8.70 22.47 -9.18
N ALA A 389 9.56 22.31 -10.20
CA ALA A 389 10.76 21.47 -10.14
C ALA A 389 11.71 21.84 -8.96
N ALA A 390 11.71 23.11 -8.52
CA ALA A 390 12.47 23.53 -7.35
C ALA A 390 12.01 22.89 -6.03
N LEU A 391 10.77 22.43 -5.94
CA LEU A 391 10.23 21.71 -4.77
C LEU A 391 10.49 20.20 -4.87
N LEU A 392 10.96 19.71 -5.99
CA LEU A 392 11.16 18.28 -6.29
C LEU A 392 12.61 18.00 -6.70
N PRO A 393 13.63 18.31 -5.86
CA PRO A 393 15.05 18.19 -6.23
C PRO A 393 15.46 16.74 -6.54
N TYR A 394 14.73 15.75 -6.07
CA TYR A 394 14.98 14.32 -6.32
C TYR A 394 14.17 13.76 -7.49
N GLY A 395 13.41 14.62 -8.16
CA GLY A 395 12.66 14.28 -9.36
C GLY A 395 11.24 13.85 -9.09
N PHE A 396 10.60 13.41 -10.17
CA PHE A 396 9.24 12.96 -10.23
C PHE A 396 9.21 11.64 -10.99
N GLN A 397 8.63 10.62 -10.38
CA GLN A 397 8.35 9.35 -11.06
C GLN A 397 6.84 9.20 -11.22
N SER A 398 6.41 8.76 -12.38
CA SER A 398 5.00 8.50 -12.65
C SER A 398 4.81 7.01 -12.93
N GLY A 399 4.00 6.36 -12.11
CA GLY A 399 3.42 5.06 -12.43
C GLY A 399 2.03 5.25 -13.02
N SER A 400 1.59 4.33 -13.88
CA SER A 400 0.28 4.43 -14.51
C SER A 400 -0.87 3.85 -13.68
N MET A 401 -0.57 3.12 -12.61
CA MET A 401 -1.56 2.45 -11.75
C MET A 401 -1.06 2.29 -10.32
N GLU A 402 -2.00 2.21 -9.38
CA GLU A 402 -1.72 2.08 -7.95
C GLU A 402 -1.06 0.73 -7.62
N SER A 403 -0.10 0.79 -6.72
CA SER A 403 0.45 -0.39 -6.06
C SER A 403 -0.51 -0.87 -4.96
N THR A 404 -0.51 -2.15 -4.66
CA THR A 404 -1.28 -2.71 -3.54
C THR A 404 -0.64 -2.44 -2.17
N TRP A 405 0.53 -1.82 -2.14
CA TRP A 405 1.38 -1.60 -0.97
C TRP A 405 1.06 -0.32 -0.17
N ASN A 406 -0.07 0.31 -0.41
CA ASN A 406 -0.48 1.50 0.34
C ASN A 406 -2.00 1.71 0.30
N ASP A 407 -2.51 2.56 1.18
CA ASP A 407 -3.93 2.86 1.34
C ASP A 407 -4.62 3.37 0.06
N GLY A 408 -3.88 4.00 -0.85
CA GLY A 408 -4.39 4.48 -2.14
C GLY A 408 -4.99 3.39 -3.01
N TRP A 409 -4.45 2.19 -2.91
CA TRP A 409 -4.94 1.02 -3.63
C TRP A 409 -6.44 0.76 -3.42
N THR A 410 -6.92 0.76 -2.19
CA THR A 410 -8.33 0.43 -1.89
C THR A 410 -9.28 1.48 -2.45
N PHE A 411 -8.88 2.75 -2.43
CA PHE A 411 -9.63 3.86 -3.04
C PHE A 411 -9.59 3.83 -4.56
N SER A 412 -8.43 3.55 -5.15
CA SER A 412 -8.27 3.39 -6.60
C SER A 412 -9.16 2.27 -7.14
N ALA A 413 -9.17 1.12 -6.47
CA ALA A 413 -10.04 0.00 -6.81
C ALA A 413 -11.54 0.32 -6.70
N ALA A 414 -11.92 1.28 -5.84
CA ALA A 414 -13.28 1.79 -5.76
C ALA A 414 -13.62 2.82 -6.87
N GLY A 415 -12.65 3.17 -7.71
CA GLY A 415 -12.79 4.15 -8.78
C GLY A 415 -12.66 5.59 -8.30
N VAL A 416 -11.92 5.81 -7.22
CA VAL A 416 -11.49 7.14 -6.78
C VAL A 416 -10.17 7.45 -7.47
N PRO A 417 -10.02 8.60 -8.14
CA PRO A 417 -8.72 9.01 -8.66
C PRO A 417 -7.75 9.30 -7.52
N THR A 418 -6.58 8.65 -7.56
CA THR A 418 -5.59 8.68 -6.48
C THR A 418 -4.27 9.28 -6.93
N VAL A 419 -3.56 9.86 -5.98
CA VAL A 419 -2.15 10.27 -6.07
C VAL A 419 -1.47 9.72 -4.83
N SER A 420 -0.55 8.79 -4.99
CA SER A 420 0.31 8.33 -3.89
C SER A 420 1.66 9.03 -3.94
N VAL A 421 2.16 9.36 -2.76
CA VAL A 421 3.41 10.09 -2.56
C VAL A 421 4.24 9.31 -1.56
N GLY A 422 5.42 8.89 -1.97
CA GLY A 422 6.31 8.13 -1.13
C GLY A 422 7.74 8.13 -1.64
N SER A 423 8.63 7.53 -0.90
CA SER A 423 10.01 7.30 -1.33
C SER A 423 10.07 6.10 -2.26
N VAL A 424 10.81 6.22 -3.35
CA VAL A 424 11.00 5.14 -4.33
C VAL A 424 12.49 4.97 -4.68
N PRO A 425 12.93 3.76 -5.09
CA PRO A 425 14.31 3.56 -5.53
C PRO A 425 14.70 4.52 -6.66
N PRO A 426 15.97 4.99 -6.74
CA PRO A 426 17.09 4.71 -5.81
C PRO A 426 17.12 5.60 -4.56
N ASN A 427 16.08 6.37 -4.31
CA ASN A 427 16.05 7.42 -3.29
C ASN A 427 15.49 6.95 -1.94
N THR A 428 15.27 5.66 -1.78
CA THR A 428 14.76 5.08 -0.55
C THR A 428 15.88 4.55 0.33
N ASN A 429 15.59 4.41 1.60
CA ASN A 429 16.48 3.80 2.58
C ASN A 429 15.95 2.42 3.02
N TYR A 430 15.60 1.58 2.05
CA TYR A 430 15.02 0.26 2.33
C TYR A 430 15.86 -0.63 3.25
N GLY A 431 17.17 -0.39 3.33
CA GLY A 431 18.01 -1.12 4.27
C GLY A 431 17.63 -1.00 5.75
N ILE A 432 16.82 0.01 6.10
CA ILE A 432 16.28 0.20 7.44
C ILE A 432 14.77 0.00 7.52
N TYR A 433 14.10 -0.26 6.39
CA TYR A 433 12.67 -0.43 6.31
C TYR A 433 12.18 -1.49 7.29
N HIS A 434 11.10 -1.20 8.01
CA HIS A 434 10.52 -2.03 9.06
C HIS A 434 11.55 -2.54 10.09
N SER A 435 12.43 -1.63 10.54
CA SER A 435 13.44 -1.94 11.56
C SER A 435 13.50 -0.89 12.68
N GLN A 436 14.25 -1.19 13.72
CA GLN A 436 14.49 -0.23 14.82
C GLN A 436 15.29 1.02 14.40
N TYR A 437 15.79 1.07 13.16
CA TYR A 437 16.56 2.19 12.64
C TYR A 437 15.71 3.26 11.92
N MET A 438 14.42 3.04 11.79
CA MET A 438 13.46 4.03 11.28
C MET A 438 13.26 5.15 12.30
N THR A 439 14.28 5.98 12.48
CA THR A 439 14.33 7.04 13.50
C THR A 439 14.17 8.43 12.89
N PRO A 440 13.76 9.47 13.63
CA PRO A 440 13.64 10.83 13.11
C PRO A 440 14.92 11.40 12.50
N SER A 441 16.08 10.84 12.81
CA SER A 441 17.37 11.32 12.28
C SER A 441 17.59 11.05 10.79
N ILE A 442 16.82 10.14 10.20
CA ILE A 442 16.89 9.86 8.75
C ILE A 442 16.04 10.80 7.92
N LEU A 443 15.16 11.58 8.54
CA LEU A 443 14.18 12.41 7.86
C LEU A 443 14.79 13.72 7.34
N ASN A 444 14.46 14.07 6.11
CA ASN A 444 14.83 15.33 5.49
C ASN A 444 13.68 16.35 5.61
N PHE A 445 13.47 16.92 6.79
CA PHE A 445 12.38 17.86 7.05
C PHE A 445 12.34 19.07 6.11
N PRO A 446 13.48 19.69 5.70
CA PRO A 446 13.44 20.72 4.66
C PRO A 446 12.79 20.25 3.37
N TYR A 447 13.09 19.02 2.93
CA TYR A 447 12.47 18.47 1.74
C TYR A 447 10.99 18.09 1.96
N ILE A 448 10.63 17.58 3.14
CA ILE A 448 9.24 17.32 3.51
C ILE A 448 8.42 18.63 3.49
N ALA A 449 9.02 19.76 3.84
CA ALA A 449 8.36 21.07 3.69
C ALA A 449 8.04 21.40 2.24
N ASP A 450 8.98 21.12 1.32
CA ASP A 450 8.78 21.37 -0.11
C ASP A 450 7.73 20.43 -0.69
N ILE A 451 7.73 19.14 -0.32
CA ILE A 451 6.68 18.18 -0.68
C ILE A 451 5.32 18.64 -0.13
N SER A 452 5.26 19.13 1.10
CA SER A 452 4.01 19.66 1.69
C SER A 452 3.44 20.82 0.87
N LYS A 453 4.29 21.73 0.37
CA LYS A 453 3.89 22.83 -0.53
C LYS A 453 3.37 22.28 -1.87
N PHE A 454 4.06 21.28 -2.42
CA PHE A 454 3.65 20.66 -3.68
C PHE A 454 2.29 19.97 -3.56
N LEU A 455 2.10 19.16 -2.52
CA LEU A 455 0.83 18.46 -2.26
C LEU A 455 -0.34 19.43 -2.08
N PHE A 456 -0.11 20.56 -1.43
CA PHE A 456 -1.13 21.61 -1.33
C PHE A 456 -1.52 22.13 -2.72
N ARG A 457 -0.56 22.37 -3.62
CA ARG A 457 -0.86 22.83 -4.98
C ARG A 457 -1.68 21.81 -5.76
N VAL A 458 -1.33 20.52 -5.64
CA VAL A 458 -2.10 19.43 -6.23
C VAL A 458 -3.53 19.43 -5.66
N ALA A 459 -3.68 19.46 -4.34
CA ALA A 459 -4.98 19.49 -3.67
C ALA A 459 -5.82 20.69 -4.10
N ASP A 460 -5.22 21.88 -4.22
CA ASP A 460 -5.91 23.12 -4.62
C ASP A 460 -6.47 23.04 -6.04
N GLN A 461 -5.78 22.40 -6.96
CA GLN A 461 -6.27 22.21 -8.33
C GLN A 461 -7.57 21.38 -8.39
N PHE A 462 -7.67 20.36 -7.55
CA PHE A 462 -8.90 19.58 -7.43
C PHE A 462 -9.97 20.26 -6.58
N ASN A 463 -9.60 21.31 -5.84
CA ASN A 463 -10.48 22.03 -4.91
C ASN A 463 -11.01 23.36 -5.46
N ASN A 464 -10.38 23.97 -6.43
CA ASN A 464 -10.55 25.38 -6.83
C ASN A 464 -11.88 25.78 -7.46
N GLY A 465 -12.87 24.89 -7.53
CA GLY A 465 -14.20 25.19 -8.07
C GLY A 465 -14.29 25.25 -9.61
N GLY A 466 -13.18 25.06 -10.31
CA GLY A 466 -13.13 24.90 -11.76
C GLY A 466 -13.62 23.52 -12.24
N LEU A 467 -13.44 23.24 -13.52
CA LEU A 467 -13.57 21.88 -14.01
C LEU A 467 -12.52 21.00 -13.35
N LEU A 468 -12.89 19.76 -13.01
CA LEU A 468 -11.94 18.76 -12.53
C LEU A 468 -10.91 18.49 -13.63
N PRO A 469 -9.63 18.57 -13.31
CA PRO A 469 -8.55 18.46 -14.29
C PRO A 469 -8.24 17.00 -14.64
N TYR A 470 -9.27 16.20 -14.92
CA TYR A 470 -9.10 14.80 -15.31
C TYR A 470 -8.73 14.70 -16.77
N GLY A 471 -7.59 14.10 -17.07
CA GLY A 471 -7.10 13.84 -18.43
C GLY A 471 -7.75 12.60 -19.02
N LEU A 472 -9.01 12.71 -19.47
CA LEU A 472 -9.74 11.57 -20.05
C LEU A 472 -9.06 11.03 -21.31
N LYS A 473 -8.39 11.90 -22.09
CA LYS A 473 -7.62 11.48 -23.26
C LYS A 473 -6.41 10.63 -22.85
N SER A 474 -5.68 11.05 -21.82
CA SER A 474 -4.54 10.25 -21.29
C SER A 474 -4.99 8.86 -20.86
N GLN A 475 -6.10 8.79 -20.15
CA GLN A 475 -6.68 7.51 -19.72
C GLN A 475 -7.09 6.64 -20.91
N ALA A 476 -7.71 7.24 -21.93
CA ALA A 476 -8.10 6.54 -23.16
C ALA A 476 -6.89 6.05 -23.96
N ASP A 477 -5.81 6.86 -24.02
CA ASP A 477 -4.59 6.50 -24.72
C ASP A 477 -3.83 5.37 -24.01
N ASN A 478 -3.77 5.40 -22.67
CA ASN A 478 -3.20 4.31 -21.87
C ASN A 478 -3.97 3.00 -22.05
N LEU A 479 -5.32 3.06 -22.08
CA LEU A 479 -6.14 1.88 -22.37
C LEU A 479 -5.88 1.37 -23.78
N ALA A 480 -5.80 2.26 -24.77
CA ALA A 480 -5.52 1.89 -26.17
C ALA A 480 -4.15 1.22 -26.32
N ALA A 481 -3.13 1.73 -25.61
CA ALA A 481 -1.80 1.13 -25.60
C ALA A 481 -1.78 -0.28 -24.98
N ALA A 482 -2.65 -0.54 -24.00
CA ALA A 482 -2.76 -1.85 -23.35
C ALA A 482 -3.56 -2.87 -24.19
N VAL A 483 -4.50 -2.41 -25.03
CA VAL A 483 -5.31 -3.28 -25.91
C VAL A 483 -4.60 -3.44 -27.24
N VAL A 484 -3.77 -4.47 -27.37
CA VAL A 484 -3.00 -4.79 -28.59
C VAL A 484 -3.72 -5.87 -29.39
N PRO A 485 -4.43 -5.53 -30.49
CA PRO A 485 -5.25 -6.49 -31.25
C PRO A 485 -4.47 -7.69 -31.77
N SER A 486 -3.22 -7.48 -32.23
CA SER A 486 -2.35 -8.57 -32.70
C SER A 486 -2.09 -9.63 -31.65
N ASP A 487 -1.83 -9.22 -30.42
CA ASP A 487 -1.51 -10.12 -29.31
C ASP A 487 -2.74 -10.90 -28.85
N LEU A 488 -3.89 -10.22 -28.79
CA LEU A 488 -5.18 -10.85 -28.50
C LEU A 488 -5.55 -11.91 -29.54
N LEU A 489 -5.35 -11.62 -30.83
CA LEU A 489 -5.62 -12.56 -31.92
C LEU A 489 -4.63 -13.74 -31.90
N ALA A 490 -3.33 -13.46 -31.67
CA ALA A 490 -2.31 -14.49 -31.54
C ALA A 490 -2.56 -15.44 -30.36
N ALA A 491 -3.10 -14.91 -29.25
CA ALA A 491 -3.55 -15.71 -28.12
C ALA A 491 -4.79 -16.58 -28.43
N GLY A 492 -5.50 -16.30 -29.51
CA GLY A 492 -6.69 -17.06 -29.94
C GLY A 492 -8.02 -16.42 -29.52
N ALA A 493 -8.01 -15.14 -29.10
CA ALA A 493 -9.23 -14.41 -28.82
C ALA A 493 -10.11 -14.32 -30.10
N LYS A 494 -11.44 -14.29 -29.92
CA LYS A 494 -12.39 -14.27 -31.05
C LYS A 494 -12.27 -12.97 -31.83
N PRO A 495 -11.97 -13.01 -33.17
CA PRO A 495 -11.74 -11.81 -33.96
C PRO A 495 -12.88 -10.78 -33.88
N ALA A 496 -14.13 -11.24 -33.85
CA ALA A 496 -15.28 -10.33 -33.74
C ALA A 496 -15.32 -9.56 -32.39
N ARG A 497 -14.73 -10.11 -31.31
CA ARG A 497 -14.65 -9.45 -30.02
C ARG A 497 -13.49 -8.45 -29.99
N VAL A 498 -12.35 -8.87 -30.51
CA VAL A 498 -11.17 -8.00 -30.64
C VAL A 498 -11.49 -6.77 -31.47
N ASN A 499 -12.03 -6.96 -32.68
CA ASN A 499 -12.40 -5.85 -33.59
C ASN A 499 -13.45 -4.92 -32.95
N ARG A 500 -14.41 -5.47 -32.20
CA ARG A 500 -15.40 -4.63 -31.49
C ARG A 500 -14.74 -3.80 -30.43
N LEU A 501 -13.90 -4.40 -29.57
CA LEU A 501 -13.20 -3.69 -28.52
C LEU A 501 -12.30 -2.60 -29.09
N GLU A 502 -11.54 -2.89 -30.16
CA GLU A 502 -10.70 -1.91 -30.85
C GLU A 502 -11.51 -0.71 -31.33
N ASN A 503 -12.64 -0.95 -31.99
CA ASN A 503 -13.53 0.13 -32.43
C ASN A 503 -14.09 0.95 -31.26
N ASP A 504 -14.47 0.30 -30.16
CA ASP A 504 -14.99 0.97 -28.98
C ASP A 504 -13.89 1.78 -28.27
N VAL A 505 -12.65 1.30 -28.25
CA VAL A 505 -11.47 2.03 -27.73
C VAL A 505 -11.20 3.28 -28.58
N VAL A 506 -11.21 3.16 -29.90
CA VAL A 506 -11.04 4.31 -30.79
C VAL A 506 -12.17 5.35 -30.61
N ALA A 507 -13.41 4.89 -30.46
CA ALA A 507 -14.53 5.79 -30.16
C ALA A 507 -14.36 6.51 -28.81
N TYR A 508 -13.85 5.82 -27.81
CA TYR A 508 -13.55 6.37 -26.47
C TYR A 508 -12.43 7.42 -26.56
N GLN A 509 -11.32 7.13 -27.28
CA GLN A 509 -10.24 8.10 -27.52
C GLN A 509 -10.77 9.37 -28.22
N ASN A 510 -11.57 9.20 -29.28
CA ASN A 510 -12.14 10.33 -30.03
C ASN A 510 -13.06 11.19 -29.14
N ALA A 511 -13.93 10.58 -28.33
CA ALA A 511 -14.82 11.29 -27.44
C ALA A 511 -14.04 12.05 -26.35
N SER A 512 -13.00 11.42 -25.78
CA SER A 512 -12.12 12.00 -24.76
C SER A 512 -11.34 13.19 -25.32
N ALA A 513 -10.73 13.05 -26.50
CA ALA A 513 -10.03 14.15 -27.19
C ALA A 513 -10.97 15.32 -27.53
N ALA A 514 -12.18 15.01 -28.03
CA ALA A 514 -13.18 16.04 -28.31
C ALA A 514 -13.68 16.75 -27.05
N TYR A 515 -13.77 16.08 -25.92
CA TYR A 515 -14.06 16.70 -24.63
C TYR A 515 -12.94 17.66 -24.23
N GLU A 516 -11.69 17.22 -24.20
CA GLU A 516 -10.56 18.06 -23.77
C GLU A 516 -10.40 19.30 -24.65
N ALA A 517 -10.59 19.17 -25.97
CA ALA A 517 -10.52 20.30 -26.90
C ALA A 517 -11.57 21.40 -26.63
N ARG A 518 -12.66 21.09 -25.94
CA ARG A 518 -13.74 22.03 -25.64
C ARG A 518 -13.84 22.46 -24.17
N THR A 519 -12.98 21.96 -23.28
CA THR A 519 -13.03 22.31 -21.85
C THR A 519 -13.04 23.81 -21.59
N GLY A 520 -12.23 24.58 -22.32
CA GLY A 520 -12.18 26.05 -22.23
C GLY A 520 -13.46 26.78 -22.69
N SER A 521 -14.37 26.11 -23.41
CA SER A 521 -15.63 26.67 -23.84
C SER A 521 -16.84 26.28 -23.00
N ILE A 522 -16.65 25.39 -22.00
CA ILE A 522 -17.73 24.96 -21.11
C ILE A 522 -18.11 26.13 -20.19
N PRO A 523 -19.39 26.55 -20.16
CA PRO A 523 -19.82 27.63 -19.26
C PRO A 523 -19.61 27.27 -17.80
N THR A 524 -19.17 28.23 -16.98
CA THR A 524 -18.96 28.03 -15.53
C THR A 524 -20.21 27.56 -14.80
N SER A 525 -21.38 27.95 -15.26
CA SER A 525 -22.68 27.47 -14.75
C SER A 525 -22.90 25.97 -14.92
N HIS A 526 -22.13 25.30 -15.81
CA HIS A 526 -22.21 23.86 -16.03
C HIS A 526 -21.22 23.05 -15.20
N TYR A 527 -20.25 23.68 -14.54
CA TYR A 527 -19.13 22.99 -13.88
C TYR A 527 -19.59 21.98 -12.83
N THR A 528 -20.59 22.30 -12.00
CA THR A 528 -21.10 21.36 -11.00
C THR A 528 -21.60 20.06 -11.65
N ARG A 529 -22.38 20.19 -12.72
CA ARG A 529 -22.91 19.02 -13.45
C ARG A 529 -21.81 18.25 -14.17
N VAL A 530 -20.92 18.95 -14.85
CA VAL A 530 -19.81 18.32 -15.59
C VAL A 530 -18.87 17.61 -14.63
N ASN A 531 -18.49 18.24 -13.50
CA ASN A 531 -17.65 17.62 -12.47
C ASN A 531 -18.30 16.40 -11.83
N HIS A 532 -19.63 16.43 -11.64
CA HIS A 532 -20.33 15.21 -11.19
C HIS A 532 -20.17 14.09 -12.21
N SER A 533 -20.43 14.36 -13.48
CA SER A 533 -20.30 13.37 -14.54
C SER A 533 -18.86 12.86 -14.70
N LEU A 534 -17.85 13.72 -14.58
CA LEU A 534 -16.43 13.34 -14.63
C LEU A 534 -16.11 12.31 -13.56
N ARG A 535 -16.50 12.55 -12.30
CA ARG A 535 -16.28 11.56 -11.22
C ARG A 535 -16.99 10.24 -11.48
N GLN A 536 -18.22 10.26 -12.05
CA GLN A 536 -18.92 9.03 -12.40
C GLN A 536 -18.24 8.28 -13.55
N ILE A 537 -17.68 9.01 -14.51
CA ILE A 537 -16.91 8.44 -15.63
C ILE A 537 -15.65 7.79 -15.10
N GLU A 538 -14.85 8.47 -14.25
CA GLU A 538 -13.66 7.91 -13.61
C GLU A 538 -14.00 6.62 -12.86
N LYS A 539 -14.99 6.69 -11.97
CA LYS A 539 -15.45 5.51 -11.24
C LYS A 539 -15.83 4.37 -12.17
N ALA A 540 -16.62 4.64 -13.22
CA ALA A 540 -17.07 3.62 -14.15
C ALA A 540 -15.90 3.03 -14.94
N THR A 541 -14.91 3.85 -15.29
CA THR A 541 -13.71 3.44 -16.04
C THR A 541 -12.82 2.54 -15.17
N ALA A 542 -12.50 2.97 -13.94
CA ALA A 542 -11.71 2.17 -13.03
C ALA A 542 -12.37 0.81 -12.77
N LEU A 543 -13.66 0.79 -12.40
CA LEU A 543 -14.40 -0.45 -12.12
C LEU A 543 -14.52 -1.39 -13.33
N ALA A 544 -14.47 -0.85 -14.54
CA ALA A 544 -14.61 -1.64 -15.76
C ALA A 544 -13.29 -2.21 -16.29
N PHE A 545 -12.20 -1.45 -16.15
CA PHE A 545 -10.97 -1.74 -16.87
C PHE A 545 -9.80 -2.16 -16.00
N THR A 546 -9.83 -1.83 -14.70
CA THR A 546 -8.74 -2.17 -13.79
C THR A 546 -9.09 -3.37 -12.92
N GLY A 547 -8.07 -4.04 -12.47
CA GLY A 547 -8.11 -5.13 -11.51
C GLY A 547 -6.77 -5.21 -10.79
N GLN A 548 -6.62 -6.14 -9.87
CA GLN A 548 -5.45 -6.23 -9.01
C GLN A 548 -4.83 -7.62 -9.07
N THR A 549 -3.51 -7.64 -9.11
CA THR A 549 -2.73 -8.85 -8.90
C THR A 549 -2.37 -8.97 -7.43
N PRO A 550 -2.16 -10.17 -6.89
CA PRO A 550 -1.55 -10.33 -5.59
C PRO A 550 -0.17 -9.67 -5.57
N TYR A 551 0.24 -9.12 -4.46
CA TYR A 551 1.52 -8.46 -4.19
C TYR A 551 1.79 -7.13 -4.85
N GLU A 552 1.26 -6.84 -6.08
CA GLU A 552 1.94 -5.82 -6.85
C GLU A 552 1.10 -4.61 -7.14
N THR A 553 0.34 -4.64 -8.21
CA THR A 553 -0.23 -3.42 -8.75
C THR A 553 -1.62 -3.64 -9.29
N THR A 554 -2.32 -2.55 -9.44
CA THR A 554 -3.47 -2.48 -10.32
C THR A 554 -3.03 -2.71 -11.77
N VAL A 555 -3.72 -3.58 -12.48
CA VAL A 555 -3.47 -3.93 -13.88
C VAL A 555 -4.72 -3.73 -14.73
N TRP A 556 -4.55 -3.70 -16.06
CA TRP A 556 -5.68 -3.78 -16.97
C TRP A 556 -6.33 -5.15 -16.87
N ARG A 557 -7.64 -5.17 -16.72
CA ARG A 557 -8.43 -6.37 -16.38
C ARG A 557 -8.25 -7.56 -17.33
N HIS A 558 -7.83 -7.34 -18.58
CA HIS A 558 -7.57 -8.40 -19.55
C HIS A 558 -6.12 -8.91 -19.55
N SER A 559 -5.18 -8.15 -18.97
CA SER A 559 -3.73 -8.38 -19.13
C SER A 559 -3.30 -9.73 -18.58
N GLN A 560 -3.74 -10.11 -17.38
CA GLN A 560 -3.33 -11.38 -16.80
C GLN A 560 -3.88 -12.57 -17.58
N ALA A 561 -5.18 -12.56 -17.92
CA ALA A 561 -5.76 -13.63 -18.70
C ALA A 561 -5.13 -13.76 -20.11
N LEU A 562 -4.67 -12.65 -20.69
CA LEU A 562 -3.92 -12.66 -21.95
C LEU A 562 -2.56 -13.33 -21.76
N LEU A 563 -1.82 -12.95 -20.71
CA LEU A 563 -0.50 -13.50 -20.38
C LEU A 563 -0.60 -15.02 -20.13
N ASP A 564 -1.54 -15.46 -19.33
CA ASP A 564 -1.74 -16.87 -19.02
C ASP A 564 -2.02 -17.70 -20.28
N VAL A 565 -2.92 -17.20 -21.16
CA VAL A 565 -3.18 -17.86 -22.45
C VAL A 565 -1.94 -17.93 -23.33
N GLN A 566 -1.12 -16.86 -23.36
CA GLN A 566 0.14 -16.84 -24.09
C GLN A 566 1.13 -17.87 -23.53
N CYS A 567 1.27 -17.96 -22.22
CA CYS A 567 2.11 -18.93 -21.53
C CYS A 567 1.67 -20.37 -21.84
N PHE A 568 0.38 -20.68 -21.75
CA PHE A 568 -0.14 -21.99 -22.13
C PHE A 568 0.09 -22.33 -23.61
N ASN A 569 -0.14 -21.38 -24.52
CA ASN A 569 0.12 -21.58 -25.93
C ASN A 569 1.58 -21.90 -26.20
N ALA A 570 2.51 -21.17 -25.58
CA ALA A 570 3.95 -21.39 -25.71
C ALA A 570 4.36 -22.78 -25.14
N ALA A 571 3.87 -23.14 -23.96
CA ALA A 571 4.17 -24.44 -23.35
C ALA A 571 3.65 -25.61 -24.21
N ILE A 572 2.41 -25.55 -24.67
CA ILE A 572 1.80 -26.57 -25.53
C ILE A 572 2.58 -26.71 -26.84
N ALA A 573 2.91 -25.58 -27.49
CA ALA A 573 3.66 -25.61 -28.75
C ALA A 573 5.07 -26.22 -28.57
N ALA A 574 5.76 -25.90 -27.48
CA ALA A 574 7.06 -26.44 -27.13
C ALA A 574 7.02 -27.98 -26.91
N LEU A 575 5.99 -28.48 -26.22
CA LEU A 575 5.82 -29.92 -25.99
C LEU A 575 5.43 -30.67 -27.28
N GLN A 576 4.73 -30.02 -28.20
CA GLN A 576 4.35 -30.59 -29.50
C GLN A 576 5.46 -30.48 -30.56
N ALA A 577 6.54 -29.79 -30.28
CA ALA A 577 7.69 -29.70 -31.19
C ALA A 577 8.38 -31.06 -31.35
N SER A 578 9.17 -31.23 -32.43
CA SER A 578 9.93 -32.47 -32.66
C SER A 578 11.42 -32.16 -32.92
N PRO A 579 12.33 -32.42 -31.95
CA PRO A 579 12.03 -32.98 -30.61
C PRO A 579 11.29 -31.97 -29.72
N ALA A 580 10.60 -32.51 -28.69
CA ALA A 580 9.90 -31.64 -27.72
C ALA A 580 10.91 -30.80 -26.92
N ASP A 581 10.56 -29.51 -26.73
CA ASP A 581 11.36 -28.55 -25.97
C ASP A 581 10.76 -28.37 -24.57
N THR A 582 11.12 -29.25 -23.65
CA THR A 582 10.65 -29.22 -22.28
C THR A 582 11.15 -28.00 -21.50
N ALA A 583 12.34 -27.46 -21.83
CA ALA A 583 12.89 -26.29 -21.16
C ALA A 583 12.03 -25.03 -21.45
N THR A 584 11.70 -24.81 -22.73
CA THR A 584 10.81 -23.72 -23.12
C THR A 584 9.40 -23.90 -22.52
N ALA A 585 8.89 -25.14 -22.47
CA ALA A 585 7.60 -25.42 -21.87
C ALA A 585 7.55 -25.06 -20.37
N LEU A 586 8.58 -25.47 -19.60
CA LEU A 586 8.70 -25.16 -18.18
C LEU A 586 8.86 -23.65 -17.95
N GLY A 587 9.69 -22.97 -18.73
CA GLY A 587 9.84 -21.51 -18.66
C GLY A 587 8.52 -20.77 -18.91
N ALA A 588 7.76 -21.21 -19.90
CA ALA A 588 6.44 -20.64 -20.18
C ALA A 588 5.45 -20.89 -19.03
N LEU A 589 5.37 -22.11 -18.50
CA LEU A 589 4.48 -22.41 -17.38
C LEU A 589 4.86 -21.65 -16.11
N GLY A 590 6.15 -21.36 -15.89
CA GLY A 590 6.61 -20.49 -14.80
C GLY A 590 6.07 -19.06 -14.87
N GLY A 591 5.66 -18.60 -16.05
CA GLY A 591 5.04 -17.29 -16.27
C GLY A 591 3.52 -17.25 -16.07
N VAL A 592 2.85 -18.39 -15.88
CA VAL A 592 1.43 -18.43 -15.48
C VAL A 592 1.33 -17.88 -14.05
N ASP A 593 0.32 -17.06 -13.81
CA ASP A 593 0.18 -16.34 -12.54
C ASP A 593 0.30 -17.26 -11.32
N TRP A 594 1.06 -16.82 -10.31
CA TRP A 594 1.36 -17.53 -9.07
C TRP A 594 2.15 -18.84 -9.19
N THR A 595 2.41 -19.35 -10.38
CA THR A 595 3.22 -20.54 -10.55
C THR A 595 4.61 -20.39 -9.93
N GLY A 596 5.21 -19.20 -10.02
CA GLY A 596 6.52 -18.91 -9.40
C GLY A 596 6.53 -19.23 -7.89
N ILE A 597 5.51 -18.81 -7.16
CA ILE A 597 5.34 -19.14 -5.72
C ILE A 597 5.09 -20.66 -5.56
N GLY A 598 4.19 -21.22 -6.36
CA GLY A 598 3.87 -22.65 -6.32
C GLY A 598 5.07 -23.56 -6.55
N LEU A 599 6.10 -23.08 -7.25
CA LEU A 599 7.35 -23.81 -7.46
C LEU A 599 8.30 -23.75 -6.26
N GLN A 600 8.14 -22.78 -5.38
CA GLN A 600 8.99 -22.60 -4.20
C GLN A 600 8.48 -23.36 -2.97
N VAL A 601 7.18 -23.67 -2.92
CA VAL A 601 6.53 -24.39 -1.82
C VAL A 601 6.08 -25.77 -2.25
N SER A 602 5.76 -26.65 -1.30
CA SER A 602 5.11 -27.93 -1.63
C SER A 602 3.72 -27.68 -2.22
N HIS A 603 3.28 -28.57 -3.12
CA HIS A 603 1.96 -28.46 -3.74
C HIS A 603 0.81 -28.39 -2.73
N ARG A 604 0.99 -28.99 -1.55
CA ARG A 604 0.03 -28.88 -0.47
C ARG A 604 -0.06 -27.46 0.08
N VAL A 605 1.06 -26.79 0.32
CA VAL A 605 1.11 -25.40 0.79
C VAL A 605 0.57 -24.49 -0.30
N TYR A 606 0.96 -24.69 -1.55
CA TYR A 606 0.44 -23.92 -2.69
C TYR A 606 -1.10 -23.96 -2.78
N ARG A 607 -1.70 -25.12 -2.61
CA ARG A 607 -3.17 -25.24 -2.59
C ARG A 607 -3.82 -24.52 -1.41
N GLN A 608 -3.13 -24.41 -0.28
CA GLN A 608 -3.64 -23.57 0.82
C GLN A 608 -3.60 -22.10 0.45
N LEU A 609 -2.50 -21.62 -0.16
CA LEU A 609 -2.39 -20.25 -0.69
C LEU A 609 -3.52 -19.95 -1.68
N LEU A 610 -3.72 -20.78 -2.69
CA LEU A 610 -4.81 -20.61 -3.65
C LEU A 610 -6.19 -20.53 -2.98
N SER A 611 -6.43 -21.30 -1.91
CA SER A 611 -7.70 -21.25 -1.19
C SER A 611 -7.92 -19.90 -0.47
N ARG A 612 -6.89 -19.16 -0.14
CA ARG A 612 -7.00 -17.82 0.47
C ARG A 612 -7.28 -16.73 -0.57
N LEU A 613 -6.97 -17.00 -1.83
CA LEU A 613 -7.24 -16.12 -2.95
C LEU A 613 -8.63 -16.34 -3.57
N ASP A 614 -9.34 -17.40 -3.17
CA ASP A 614 -10.69 -17.66 -3.67
C ASP A 614 -11.65 -16.54 -3.26
N PRO A 615 -12.37 -15.91 -4.23
CA PRO A 615 -13.30 -14.82 -3.94
C PRO A 615 -14.44 -15.18 -2.97
N SER A 616 -14.73 -16.47 -2.79
CA SER A 616 -15.70 -16.95 -1.79
C SER A 616 -15.17 -16.94 -0.36
N TYR A 617 -13.86 -16.77 -0.18
CA TYR A 617 -13.26 -16.65 1.14
C TYR A 617 -13.64 -15.30 1.77
N ASP A 618 -14.21 -15.33 2.96
CA ASP A 618 -14.86 -14.17 3.59
C ASP A 618 -13.91 -13.03 4.02
N ARG A 619 -12.63 -13.30 3.99
CA ARG A 619 -11.58 -12.34 4.39
C ARG A 619 -10.60 -11.97 3.26
N VAL A 620 -10.96 -12.22 2.02
CA VAL A 620 -10.19 -11.73 0.87
C VAL A 620 -10.40 -10.23 0.72
N ILE A 621 -9.31 -9.47 0.78
CA ILE A 621 -9.32 -8.02 0.65
C ILE A 621 -8.65 -7.65 -0.67
N TRP A 622 -9.45 -7.17 -1.62
CA TRP A 622 -9.02 -6.81 -2.96
C TRP A 622 -9.56 -5.43 -3.34
N GLY A 623 -9.18 -4.40 -2.57
CA GLY A 623 -9.78 -3.10 -2.71
C GLY A 623 -11.29 -3.15 -2.47
N ALA A 624 -12.05 -2.31 -3.16
CA ALA A 624 -13.51 -2.26 -3.02
C ALA A 624 -14.22 -3.40 -3.76
N GLN A 625 -13.56 -4.08 -4.67
CA GLN A 625 -14.17 -5.12 -5.52
C GLN A 625 -14.13 -6.50 -4.90
N GLY A 626 -13.19 -6.77 -4.01
CA GLY A 626 -13.03 -8.04 -3.34
C GLY A 626 -12.66 -9.23 -4.24
N ASN A 627 -12.25 -8.99 -5.49
CA ASN A 627 -11.98 -10.05 -6.45
C ASN A 627 -10.62 -9.90 -7.12
N PRO A 628 -9.81 -10.97 -7.19
CA PRO A 628 -8.66 -11.01 -8.08
C PRO A 628 -9.11 -10.94 -9.54
N VAL A 629 -8.19 -10.54 -10.41
CA VAL A 629 -8.53 -10.34 -11.85
C VAL A 629 -8.32 -11.57 -12.71
N TRP A 630 -7.68 -12.59 -12.19
CA TRP A 630 -7.28 -13.78 -12.94
C TRP A 630 -8.02 -15.01 -12.42
N PRO A 631 -8.20 -16.04 -13.26
CA PRO A 631 -8.57 -17.35 -12.77
C PRO A 631 -7.37 -17.98 -12.06
N LEU A 632 -7.60 -18.53 -10.88
CA LEU A 632 -6.56 -19.20 -10.11
C LEU A 632 -6.34 -20.61 -10.66
N MET A 633 -5.20 -20.82 -11.36
CA MET A 633 -4.87 -22.09 -12.00
C MET A 633 -3.74 -22.80 -11.28
N ASP A 634 -3.99 -24.06 -10.89
CA ASP A 634 -2.97 -24.92 -10.32
C ASP A 634 -2.28 -25.73 -11.43
N VAL A 635 -1.18 -25.21 -11.95
CA VAL A 635 -0.39 -25.85 -13.01
C VAL A 635 0.78 -26.68 -12.49
N ILE A 636 0.98 -26.74 -11.18
CA ILE A 636 2.12 -27.44 -10.55
C ILE A 636 2.15 -28.93 -10.89
N PRO A 637 1.03 -29.66 -10.93
CA PRO A 637 1.06 -31.07 -11.35
C PRO A 637 1.62 -31.29 -12.76
N GLN A 638 1.24 -30.42 -13.72
CA GLN A 638 1.72 -30.48 -15.10
C GLN A 638 3.19 -30.06 -15.20
N PHE A 639 3.58 -29.01 -14.50
CA PHE A 639 4.97 -28.58 -14.39
C PHE A 639 5.87 -29.73 -13.89
N ASN A 640 5.47 -30.39 -12.80
CA ASN A 640 6.21 -31.51 -12.23
C ASN A 640 6.27 -32.73 -13.16
N ALA A 641 5.21 -33.03 -13.90
CA ALA A 641 5.20 -34.11 -14.88
C ALA A 641 6.20 -33.82 -16.01
N ILE A 642 6.29 -32.60 -16.48
CA ILE A 642 7.23 -32.18 -17.54
C ILE A 642 8.67 -32.23 -17.03
N SER A 643 8.92 -31.62 -15.87
CA SER A 643 10.23 -31.58 -15.23
C SER A 643 10.75 -32.97 -14.89
N GLY A 644 9.89 -33.88 -14.42
CA GLY A 644 10.21 -35.26 -14.10
C GLY A 644 10.25 -36.20 -15.31
N GLY A 645 10.00 -35.71 -16.53
CA GLY A 645 10.02 -36.53 -17.75
C GLY A 645 8.91 -37.58 -17.84
N THR A 646 7.83 -37.41 -17.08
CA THR A 646 6.65 -38.32 -17.03
C THR A 646 5.44 -37.80 -17.80
N TRP A 647 5.58 -36.64 -18.44
CA TRP A 647 4.51 -36.03 -19.22
C TRP A 647 4.14 -36.88 -20.46
N ASN A 648 2.91 -36.74 -20.93
CA ASN A 648 2.33 -37.47 -22.05
C ASN A 648 1.23 -36.63 -22.72
N GLU A 649 0.48 -37.23 -23.66
CA GLU A 649 -0.67 -36.54 -24.30
C GLU A 649 -1.71 -36.06 -23.31
N GLU A 650 -1.98 -36.79 -22.23
CA GLU A 650 -2.92 -36.35 -21.18
C GLU A 650 -2.46 -35.05 -20.51
N THR A 651 -1.14 -34.88 -20.28
CA THR A 651 -0.59 -33.63 -19.75
C THR A 651 -0.85 -32.46 -20.71
N ILE A 652 -0.66 -32.69 -22.02
CA ILE A 652 -0.95 -31.68 -23.05
C ILE A 652 -2.45 -31.35 -23.09
N ASP A 653 -3.32 -32.37 -23.00
CA ASP A 653 -4.78 -32.18 -22.98
C ASP A 653 -5.23 -31.35 -21.76
N GLN A 654 -4.61 -31.59 -20.58
CA GLN A 654 -4.86 -30.80 -19.37
C GLN A 654 -4.44 -29.34 -19.57
N LEU A 655 -3.25 -29.07 -20.11
CA LEU A 655 -2.80 -27.71 -20.41
C LEU A 655 -3.70 -27.03 -21.44
N GLN A 656 -4.18 -27.76 -22.46
CA GLN A 656 -5.15 -27.25 -23.42
C GLN A 656 -6.48 -26.90 -22.76
N SER A 657 -6.93 -27.72 -21.79
CA SER A 657 -8.16 -27.45 -21.02
C SER A 657 -8.04 -26.18 -20.19
N MET A 658 -6.90 -25.98 -19.49
CA MET A 658 -6.58 -24.78 -18.71
C MET A 658 -6.53 -23.55 -19.63
N ARG A 659 -5.76 -23.60 -20.71
CA ARG A 659 -5.72 -22.56 -21.72
C ARG A 659 -7.12 -22.19 -22.24
N ASN A 660 -7.96 -23.18 -22.54
CA ASN A 660 -9.31 -22.95 -23.03
C ASN A 660 -10.21 -22.29 -21.98
N HIS A 661 -9.96 -22.54 -20.69
CA HIS A 661 -10.66 -21.86 -19.62
C HIS A 661 -10.28 -20.38 -19.61
N ASP A 662 -8.98 -20.05 -19.61
CA ASP A 662 -8.50 -18.66 -19.59
C ASP A 662 -8.84 -17.91 -20.86
N LEU A 663 -8.83 -18.59 -22.00
CA LEU A 663 -9.28 -18.01 -23.27
C LEU A 663 -10.79 -17.65 -23.24
N ARG A 664 -11.62 -18.44 -22.55
CA ARG A 664 -13.03 -18.07 -22.33
C ARG A 664 -13.14 -16.85 -21.44
N ASP A 665 -12.38 -16.81 -20.34
CA ASP A 665 -12.33 -15.67 -19.43
C ASP A 665 -11.84 -14.40 -20.14
N LEU A 666 -10.72 -14.47 -20.88
CA LEU A 666 -10.22 -13.38 -21.71
C LEU A 666 -11.33 -12.83 -22.63
N ASN A 667 -11.97 -13.71 -23.38
CA ASN A 667 -13.07 -13.30 -24.27
C ASN A 667 -14.26 -12.68 -23.52
N CYS A 668 -14.57 -13.11 -22.30
CA CYS A 668 -15.60 -12.49 -21.47
C CYS A 668 -15.19 -11.10 -20.99
N ARG A 669 -13.91 -10.91 -20.63
CA ARG A 669 -13.36 -9.61 -20.25
C ARG A 669 -13.37 -8.61 -21.39
N LEU A 670 -12.97 -9.02 -22.62
CA LEU A 670 -13.04 -8.17 -23.81
C LEU A 670 -14.47 -7.70 -24.08
N ASP A 671 -15.47 -8.61 -23.95
CA ASP A 671 -16.89 -8.23 -24.08
C ASP A 671 -17.35 -7.27 -22.97
N ALA A 672 -16.89 -7.47 -21.73
CA ALA A 672 -17.23 -6.61 -20.59
C ALA A 672 -16.64 -5.20 -20.78
N MET A 673 -15.39 -5.10 -21.21
CA MET A 673 -14.71 -3.85 -21.52
C MET A 673 -15.41 -3.10 -22.66
N SER A 674 -15.73 -3.80 -23.75
CA SER A 674 -16.48 -3.24 -24.89
C SER A 674 -17.84 -2.66 -24.44
N ARG A 675 -18.63 -3.45 -23.68
CA ARG A 675 -19.91 -2.96 -23.13
C ARG A 675 -19.75 -1.74 -22.21
N ALA A 676 -18.66 -1.67 -21.44
CA ALA A 676 -18.38 -0.53 -20.59
C ALA A 676 -18.07 0.72 -21.44
N LEU A 677 -17.20 0.59 -22.45
CA LEU A 677 -16.90 1.68 -23.37
C LEU A 677 -18.15 2.20 -24.08
N GLN A 678 -19.03 1.32 -24.56
CA GLN A 678 -20.31 1.70 -25.17
C GLN A 678 -21.23 2.48 -24.23
N ARG A 679 -21.11 2.29 -22.90
CA ARG A 679 -21.86 3.07 -21.90
C ARG A 679 -21.16 4.38 -21.54
N ILE A 680 -19.83 4.39 -21.43
CA ILE A 680 -19.04 5.53 -20.95
C ILE A 680 -18.85 6.57 -22.07
N THR A 681 -18.55 6.14 -23.30
CA THR A 681 -18.26 7.04 -24.43
C THR A 681 -19.36 8.06 -24.72
N PRO A 682 -20.65 7.70 -24.75
CA PRO A 682 -21.73 8.68 -24.91
C PRO A 682 -21.82 9.68 -23.75
N GLN A 683 -21.46 9.28 -22.53
CA GLN A 683 -21.45 10.19 -21.37
C GLN A 683 -20.36 11.26 -21.52
N ILE A 684 -19.16 10.88 -22.01
CA ILE A 684 -18.09 11.84 -22.31
C ILE A 684 -18.53 12.79 -23.44
N ALA A 685 -19.12 12.27 -24.50
CA ALA A 685 -19.62 13.08 -25.62
C ALA A 685 -20.71 14.10 -25.16
N ALA A 686 -21.45 13.76 -24.10
CA ALA A 686 -22.50 14.62 -23.55
C ALA A 686 -21.97 15.70 -22.58
N LEU A 687 -20.70 15.69 -22.18
CA LEU A 687 -20.10 16.73 -21.32
C LEU A 687 -20.06 18.07 -22.08
N LYS A 688 -20.90 19.04 -21.69
CA LYS A 688 -21.02 20.35 -22.34
C LYS A 688 -21.13 21.47 -21.30
#